data_70cd6a5f1217d0c2de07a5927d7c78ab
#
_entry.id   70cd6a5f1217d0c2de07a5927d7c78ab
#
_cell.length_a   1.000
_cell.length_b   1.000
_cell.length_c   1.000
_cell.angle_alpha   90.00
_cell.angle_beta   90.00
_cell.angle_gamma   90.00
#
_symmetry.space_group_name_H-M   'P 1'
#
loop_
_entity.id
_entity.type
_entity.pdbx_description
1 polymer ?
#
loop_
_entity_poly.entity_id
_entity_poly.type
_entity_poly.pdbx_seq_one_letter_code
_entity_poly.pdbx_strand_id
1 'polypeptide(L)'
;MPISKLKPVSNLRPVNKLRKSYLLISAAMLATAAGNAYAQSTEPAPSSSSEARAIEVIQVTATKRVTTIRETPLAVTAFDQNALDDNHVLQLDDLQGTVPSLHIAQNGSQNTPMVYLRGIGSSDQTESGDPAVAFHVDGVYSARSQGASALMFDLEGAEILRGPQGTLFGRNATGGVVNLHTAKPNLDYFEANAEFTLGNYDRRATRAMVNLPLTDTLAIRVAAAVDKSDGVVDMAPGSAMGKKYGSTDLAAARFSALWQPNDNFDWFLSYENFIDQGTGHIPTVSGGSDRSAYIQEPGFNDFVIDSLRTRLNYNFDNGITVSYIGGYTDSSRESVWDRSWDENKYEWGGCVECDHEATQHELQLKNEDSARLQWMVGMFYFKENNSTIFDIVHPDVDYEGGSTPNPNLWSTYRQPDRGLKSNSIYAQSTYKLTDVFRISLGLRYTEDERWDRGGRNIMCPDVKRTENLPLNSDYVGLLDPDNLLNGLAPNKFLVQPGQCWVDTYNDTSPSWDKTTGMARLEWDFSPTVMLYSSYATGFKSGTIQDGGRYTGTGPFTQADLDAIIAGNNNDAAGTSAYVAPEENTSIELGLKGSFLDNTLQLFAALFTTEYTDLQVTSNVTTETGADLLRKTNAGKATINGLEVEAKWLVGSNGELNGTLSYLDAKYDEFLTTDSSYGADGIAFNPSAGNPNLPNLLDFSGNHLVQAPEFSMSLSYEHFFELSNGATVRPRLRASYSSEIWFDPANRGDRPEGFRDLPYAADIDRQDAYTKLDASLAYQPSAGNWSLEAFVNNLTDKAIKSDQGRWNSNPVPNYMWQSPRTFGVRVKVSFE
;
A
#
# COMPACT_ATOMS: atom_id res chain seq x y z
N MET A 1 -38.04 23.28 3.48
CA MET A 1 -38.88 22.18 2.91
C MET A 1 -38.40 20.89 3.54
N PRO A 2 -39.25 19.97 3.94
CA PRO A 2 -38.79 18.78 4.64
C PRO A 2 -37.99 17.87 3.72
N ILE A 3 -36.82 17.47 4.21
CA ILE A 3 -35.77 16.64 3.59
C ILE A 3 -36.20 15.18 3.26
N SER A 4 -37.49 14.86 3.43
CA SER A 4 -37.99 13.48 3.37
C SER A 4 -38.22 12.91 1.95
N LYS A 5 -37.66 13.50 0.89
CA LYS A 5 -37.89 13.04 -0.50
C LYS A 5 -36.67 12.77 -1.35
N LEU A 6 -35.47 12.80 -0.82
CA LEU A 6 -34.31 12.30 -1.53
C LEU A 6 -34.34 10.75 -1.48
N LYS A 7 -34.51 10.10 -2.60
CA LYS A 7 -34.34 8.65 -2.69
C LYS A 7 -32.85 8.33 -2.53
N PRO A 8 -32.51 7.32 -1.72
CA PRO A 8 -31.12 6.89 -1.60
C PRO A 8 -30.56 6.50 -2.99
N VAL A 9 -29.26 6.75 -3.18
CA VAL A 9 -28.46 6.44 -4.39
C VAL A 9 -28.49 4.92 -4.74
N SER A 10 -29.18 4.09 -3.97
CA SER A 10 -29.30 2.64 -4.11
C SER A 10 -29.89 2.12 -5.44
N ASN A 11 -30.15 2.98 -6.44
CA ASN A 11 -30.62 2.58 -7.76
C ASN A 11 -29.56 2.59 -8.88
N LEU A 12 -28.28 2.71 -8.54
CA LEU A 12 -27.22 2.40 -9.49
C LEU A 12 -27.24 0.91 -9.80
N ARG A 13 -27.31 0.57 -11.06
CA ARG A 13 -27.47 -0.82 -11.52
C ARG A 13 -26.31 -1.67 -11.01
N PRO A 14 -26.56 -2.81 -10.37
CA PRO A 14 -25.50 -3.76 -10.09
C PRO A 14 -24.89 -4.21 -11.43
N VAL A 15 -23.63 -3.91 -11.61
CA VAL A 15 -22.87 -4.33 -12.78
C VAL A 15 -22.92 -5.84 -12.91
N ASN A 16 -23.31 -6.34 -14.08
CA ASN A 16 -23.46 -7.76 -14.40
C ASN A 16 -22.17 -8.61 -14.18
N LYS A 17 -21.05 -7.99 -13.81
CA LYS A 17 -19.79 -8.65 -13.45
C LYS A 17 -19.90 -9.44 -12.12
N LEU A 18 -20.68 -8.96 -11.15
CA LEU A 18 -20.89 -9.60 -9.84
C LEU A 18 -21.34 -11.06 -9.90
N ARG A 19 -22.17 -11.44 -10.87
CA ARG A 19 -22.68 -12.82 -10.99
C ARG A 19 -21.61 -13.86 -11.35
N LYS A 20 -20.51 -13.47 -11.99
CA LYS A 20 -19.44 -14.41 -12.40
C LYS A 20 -18.49 -14.73 -11.25
N SER A 21 -18.17 -13.74 -10.40
CA SER A 21 -17.23 -13.91 -9.29
C SER A 21 -17.78 -14.77 -8.16
N TYR A 22 -19.05 -14.58 -7.78
CA TYR A 22 -19.71 -15.47 -6.79
C TYR A 22 -19.81 -16.92 -7.27
N LEU A 23 -19.91 -17.17 -8.57
CA LEU A 23 -19.94 -18.53 -9.13
C LEU A 23 -18.58 -19.22 -8.99
N LEU A 24 -17.45 -18.50 -9.12
CA LEU A 24 -16.10 -19.05 -8.93
C LEU A 24 -15.82 -19.36 -7.45
N ILE A 25 -16.22 -18.47 -6.55
CA ILE A 25 -16.09 -18.67 -5.09
C ILE A 25 -16.96 -19.84 -4.64
N SER A 26 -18.18 -19.95 -5.15
CA SER A 26 -19.08 -21.07 -4.86
C SER A 26 -18.55 -22.41 -5.42
N ALA A 27 -17.89 -22.41 -6.56
CA ALA A 27 -17.24 -23.57 -7.14
C ALA A 27 -16.03 -24.05 -6.32
N ALA A 28 -15.21 -23.13 -5.77
CA ALA A 28 -14.10 -23.47 -4.88
C ALA A 28 -14.60 -24.08 -3.56
N MET A 29 -15.68 -23.55 -2.98
CA MET A 29 -16.30 -24.12 -1.77
C MET A 29 -16.98 -25.48 -2.01
N LEU A 30 -17.52 -25.73 -3.20
CA LEU A 30 -18.08 -27.03 -3.57
C LEU A 30 -17.01 -28.10 -3.81
N ALA A 31 -15.82 -27.72 -4.27
CA ALA A 31 -14.68 -28.62 -4.42
C ALA A 31 -14.19 -29.20 -3.09
N THR A 32 -14.23 -28.41 -1.99
CA THR A 32 -13.88 -28.89 -0.64
C THR A 32 -14.92 -29.88 -0.07
N ALA A 33 -16.20 -29.83 -0.50
CA ALA A 33 -17.23 -30.77 -0.10
C ALA A 33 -17.17 -32.12 -0.84
N ALA A 34 -16.54 -32.17 -2.03
CA ALA A 34 -16.41 -33.38 -2.84
C ALA A 34 -15.23 -34.27 -2.45
N GLY A 35 -14.26 -33.76 -1.65
CA GLY A 35 -13.06 -34.46 -1.23
C GLY A 35 -13.27 -35.66 -0.29
N ASN A 36 -14.45 -35.86 0.25
CA ASN A 36 -14.75 -36.96 1.18
C ASN A 36 -14.85 -38.37 0.52
N ALA A 37 -14.52 -38.53 -0.75
CA ALA A 37 -14.71 -39.79 -1.47
C ALA A 37 -13.42 -40.61 -1.71
N TYR A 38 -12.22 -40.08 -1.38
CA TYR A 38 -10.95 -40.77 -1.76
C TYR A 38 -9.95 -41.00 -0.62
N ALA A 39 -10.30 -40.78 0.64
CA ALA A 39 -9.38 -41.01 1.75
C ALA A 39 -9.43 -42.46 2.25
N GLN A 40 -8.63 -43.34 1.68
CA GLN A 40 -8.21 -44.60 2.31
C GLN A 40 -6.83 -45.01 1.83
N SER A 41 -5.80 -44.53 2.52
CA SER A 41 -4.54 -45.28 2.75
C SER A 41 -3.83 -44.64 3.97
N THR A 42 -3.97 -45.27 5.09
CA THR A 42 -3.27 -44.96 6.33
C THR A 42 -1.89 -45.58 6.31
N GLU A 43 -0.85 -44.75 6.10
CA GLU A 43 0.48 -45.05 6.67
C GLU A 43 0.61 -44.39 8.02
N PRO A 44 1.23 -45.04 9.03
CA PRO A 44 1.37 -44.42 10.35
C PRO A 44 2.42 -43.31 10.30
N ALA A 45 2.05 -42.15 10.82
CA ALA A 45 2.95 -41.02 11.03
C ALA A 45 4.20 -41.45 11.81
N PRO A 46 5.40 -40.94 11.47
CA PRO A 46 6.61 -41.26 12.21
C PRO A 46 6.49 -40.78 13.67
N SER A 47 6.83 -41.66 14.57
CA SER A 47 6.87 -41.39 16.00
C SER A 47 7.83 -40.23 16.31
N SER A 48 7.32 -39.15 16.92
CA SER A 48 8.08 -38.02 17.41
C SER A 48 9.13 -38.47 18.42
N SER A 49 10.35 -38.66 17.94
CA SER A 49 11.52 -38.54 18.84
C SER A 49 11.63 -37.04 19.20
N SER A 50 11.87 -36.68 20.43
CA SER A 50 12.14 -35.33 20.89
C SER A 50 13.47 -34.85 20.30
N GLU A 51 13.47 -34.52 19.02
CA GLU A 51 14.56 -33.76 18.43
C GLU A 51 14.48 -32.32 19.00
N ALA A 52 15.63 -31.80 19.42
CA ALA A 52 15.72 -30.43 19.88
C ALA A 52 15.17 -29.50 18.81
N ARG A 53 14.18 -28.68 19.14
CA ARG A 53 13.63 -27.66 18.19
C ARG A 53 14.79 -26.86 17.64
N ALA A 54 14.85 -26.74 16.33
CA ALA A 54 15.79 -25.90 15.62
C ALA A 54 15.03 -24.73 14.98
N ILE A 55 15.67 -23.59 14.87
CA ILE A 55 15.10 -22.46 14.12
C ILE A 55 15.05 -22.86 12.65
N GLU A 56 13.89 -22.78 12.06
CA GLU A 56 13.65 -23.08 10.66
C GLU A 56 14.46 -22.14 9.75
N VAL A 57 15.03 -22.68 8.69
CA VAL A 57 15.83 -21.93 7.71
C VAL A 57 14.91 -21.39 6.64
N ILE A 58 14.56 -20.11 6.74
CA ILE A 58 13.71 -19.44 5.74
C ILE A 58 14.53 -19.15 4.49
N GLN A 59 14.00 -19.60 3.34
CA GLN A 59 14.53 -19.24 2.03
C GLN A 59 13.90 -17.92 1.56
N VAL A 60 14.71 -17.11 0.86
CA VAL A 60 14.29 -15.81 0.31
C VAL A 60 14.78 -15.64 -1.12
N THR A 61 14.09 -14.81 -1.87
CA THR A 61 14.38 -14.48 -3.27
C THR A 61 14.72 -13.01 -3.47
N ALA A 62 15.01 -12.30 -2.40
CA ALA A 62 15.29 -10.86 -2.34
C ALA A 62 16.39 -10.40 -3.33
N THR A 63 17.31 -11.28 -3.70
CA THR A 63 18.36 -11.02 -4.70
C THR A 63 18.03 -11.61 -6.09
N LYS A 64 16.77 -11.98 -6.33
CA LYS A 64 16.30 -12.78 -7.51
C LYS A 64 17.03 -14.11 -7.68
N ARG A 65 17.66 -14.60 -6.61
CA ARG A 65 18.22 -15.93 -6.43
C ARG A 65 17.71 -16.50 -5.12
N VAL A 66 17.55 -17.81 -5.05
CA VAL A 66 17.15 -18.49 -3.81
C VAL A 66 18.36 -18.53 -2.89
N THR A 67 18.25 -17.92 -1.73
CA THR A 67 19.26 -17.93 -0.66
C THR A 67 18.58 -18.08 0.69
N THR A 68 19.33 -18.43 1.72
CA THR A 68 18.76 -18.37 3.07
C THR A 68 18.71 -16.92 3.57
N ILE A 69 17.78 -16.58 4.46
CA ILE A 69 17.67 -15.24 5.03
C ILE A 69 19.00 -14.80 5.69
N ARG A 70 19.73 -15.73 6.30
CA ARG A 70 21.03 -15.49 6.91
C ARG A 70 22.11 -15.15 5.87
N GLU A 71 22.08 -15.79 4.70
CA GLU A 71 23.07 -15.61 3.63
C GLU A 71 22.72 -14.44 2.70
N THR A 72 21.57 -13.80 2.91
CA THR A 72 21.12 -12.67 2.10
C THR A 72 21.67 -11.37 2.68
N PRO A 73 22.61 -10.69 2.00
CA PRO A 73 23.35 -9.55 2.59
C PRO A 73 22.61 -8.23 2.41
N LEU A 74 21.40 -8.14 2.94
CA LEU A 74 20.57 -6.93 2.99
C LEU A 74 19.58 -7.04 4.17
N ALA A 75 19.06 -5.91 4.62
CA ALA A 75 18.03 -5.88 5.65
C ALA A 75 16.71 -6.41 5.05
N VAL A 76 16.32 -7.62 5.42
CA VAL A 76 15.10 -8.29 4.98
C VAL A 76 14.47 -9.06 6.13
N THR A 77 13.17 -8.89 6.30
CA THR A 77 12.34 -9.75 7.14
C THR A 77 11.56 -10.67 6.21
N ALA A 78 11.56 -11.96 6.51
CA ALA A 78 10.85 -12.95 5.71
C ALA A 78 9.94 -13.79 6.60
N PHE A 79 8.77 -14.10 6.06
CA PHE A 79 7.77 -14.96 6.65
C PHE A 79 7.48 -16.10 5.69
N ASP A 80 7.52 -17.33 6.15
CA ASP A 80 6.90 -18.47 5.49
C ASP A 80 5.39 -18.52 5.81
N GLN A 81 4.69 -19.48 5.23
CA GLN A 81 3.26 -19.67 5.46
C GLN A 81 2.92 -19.86 6.95
N ASN A 82 3.70 -20.65 7.68
CA ASN A 82 3.47 -20.90 9.09
C ASN A 82 3.63 -19.62 9.92
N ALA A 83 4.67 -18.84 9.65
CA ALA A 83 4.90 -17.57 10.33
C ALA A 83 3.79 -16.54 10.03
N LEU A 84 3.25 -16.51 8.80
CA LEU A 84 2.09 -15.66 8.46
C LEU A 84 0.83 -16.12 9.22
N ASP A 85 0.57 -17.40 9.26
CA ASP A 85 -0.58 -17.98 9.99
C ASP A 85 -0.45 -17.75 11.50
N ASP A 86 0.70 -18.00 12.09
CA ASP A 86 0.97 -17.84 13.53
C ASP A 86 0.93 -16.35 13.96
N ASN A 87 1.30 -15.42 13.09
CA ASN A 87 1.18 -13.97 13.32
C ASN A 87 -0.20 -13.41 12.97
N HIS A 88 -1.15 -14.25 12.55
CA HIS A 88 -2.51 -13.85 12.16
C HIS A 88 -2.55 -12.85 11.02
N VAL A 89 -1.59 -12.93 10.11
CA VAL A 89 -1.49 -12.01 8.98
C VAL A 89 -2.61 -12.31 8.00
N LEU A 90 -3.58 -11.43 7.95
CA LEU A 90 -4.73 -11.48 7.05
C LEU A 90 -4.68 -10.36 6.02
N GLN A 91 -4.15 -9.23 6.45
CA GLN A 91 -3.95 -8.03 5.65
C GLN A 91 -2.53 -7.51 5.90
N LEU A 92 -2.10 -6.57 5.09
CA LEU A 92 -0.74 -6.03 5.18
C LEU A 92 -0.47 -5.31 6.51
N ASP A 93 -1.48 -4.66 7.08
CA ASP A 93 -1.39 -3.93 8.34
C ASP A 93 -1.14 -4.86 9.56
N ASP A 94 -1.48 -6.14 9.46
CA ASP A 94 -1.15 -7.14 10.49
C ASP A 94 0.37 -7.39 10.62
N LEU A 95 1.16 -7.02 9.59
CA LEU A 95 2.62 -7.09 9.64
C LEU A 95 3.25 -5.97 10.49
N GLN A 96 2.50 -4.93 10.81
CA GLN A 96 3.01 -3.85 11.66
C GLN A 96 3.39 -4.38 13.05
N GLY A 97 4.59 -4.02 13.50
CA GLY A 97 5.16 -4.52 14.75
C GLY A 97 5.86 -5.87 14.63
N THR A 98 5.75 -6.58 13.48
CA THR A 98 6.54 -7.80 13.23
C THR A 98 7.76 -7.52 12.36
N VAL A 99 7.78 -6.39 11.65
CA VAL A 99 8.87 -5.91 10.81
C VAL A 99 9.41 -4.61 11.39
N PRO A 100 10.74 -4.47 11.62
CA PRO A 100 11.34 -3.23 12.07
C PRO A 100 11.05 -2.09 11.09
N SER A 101 10.80 -0.89 11.60
CA SER A 101 10.58 0.35 10.82
C SER A 101 9.42 0.28 9.83
N LEU A 102 8.56 -0.74 9.89
CA LEU A 102 7.34 -0.81 9.11
C LEU A 102 6.22 -0.08 9.85
N HIS A 103 5.67 0.93 9.20
CA HIS A 103 4.46 1.61 9.63
C HIS A 103 3.43 1.60 8.51
N ILE A 104 2.17 1.32 8.85
CA ILE A 104 1.08 1.30 7.89
C ILE A 104 0.00 2.24 8.40
N ALA A 105 -0.22 3.28 7.62
CA ALA A 105 -1.28 4.23 7.87
C ALA A 105 -2.46 3.93 6.94
N GLN A 106 -3.64 4.25 7.40
CA GLN A 106 -4.85 4.17 6.60
C GLN A 106 -5.46 5.57 6.57
N ASN A 107 -5.70 6.08 5.39
CA ASN A 107 -6.30 7.37 5.20
C ASN A 107 -7.53 7.27 4.30
N GLY A 108 -8.65 7.76 4.81
CA GLY A 108 -9.87 7.94 4.05
C GLY A 108 -10.62 6.65 3.71
N SER A 109 -11.62 6.86 2.89
CA SER A 109 -12.67 5.92 2.51
C SER A 109 -12.22 4.86 1.50
N GLN A 110 -10.95 4.84 1.09
CA GLN A 110 -10.53 4.04 -0.07
C GLN A 110 -9.92 2.69 0.29
N ASN A 111 -9.89 2.28 1.56
CA ASN A 111 -9.26 1.04 2.03
C ASN A 111 -7.83 0.81 1.50
N THR A 112 -7.13 1.92 1.19
CA THR A 112 -5.80 1.86 0.59
C THR A 112 -4.76 2.03 1.69
N PRO A 113 -3.94 1.01 1.98
CA PRO A 113 -2.88 1.13 2.96
C PRO A 113 -1.76 2.03 2.42
N MET A 114 -1.32 2.96 3.23
CA MET A 114 -0.09 3.73 3.01
C MET A 114 1.04 3.05 3.75
N VAL A 115 2.00 2.53 3.01
CA VAL A 115 3.12 1.78 3.57
C VAL A 115 4.34 2.66 3.68
N TYR A 116 4.88 2.73 4.89
CA TYR A 116 6.11 3.43 5.21
C TYR A 116 7.15 2.43 5.71
N LEU A 117 8.33 2.46 5.12
CA LEU A 117 9.51 1.73 5.57
C LEU A 117 10.64 2.71 5.86
N ARG A 118 11.22 2.64 7.06
CA ARG A 118 12.26 3.58 7.51
C ARG A 118 11.81 5.05 7.41
N GLY A 119 10.52 5.32 7.66
CA GLY A 119 9.93 6.66 7.56
C GLY A 119 9.65 7.15 6.14
N ILE A 120 9.88 6.34 5.13
CA ILE A 120 9.60 6.69 3.73
C ILE A 120 8.40 5.92 3.20
N GLY A 121 7.44 6.66 2.67
CA GLY A 121 6.20 6.16 2.09
C GLY A 121 5.60 7.15 1.11
N SER A 122 4.34 6.96 0.77
CA SER A 122 3.58 7.90 -0.07
C SER A 122 2.20 8.09 0.54
N SER A 123 1.84 9.35 0.76
CA SER A 123 0.49 9.73 1.20
C SER A 123 -0.50 9.86 0.05
N ASP A 124 -0.04 9.75 -1.19
CA ASP A 124 -0.91 9.81 -2.37
C ASP A 124 -1.55 8.45 -2.64
N GLN A 125 -2.82 8.34 -2.30
CA GLN A 125 -3.65 7.15 -2.51
C GLN A 125 -4.46 7.18 -3.80
N THR A 126 -4.29 8.22 -4.60
CA THR A 126 -5.02 8.36 -5.85
C THR A 126 -4.55 7.36 -6.89
N GLU A 127 -5.32 7.15 -7.92
CA GLU A 127 -4.99 6.32 -9.08
C GLU A 127 -3.74 6.82 -9.83
N SER A 128 -3.26 8.01 -9.50
CA SER A 128 -2.01 8.59 -10.03
C SER A 128 -0.85 8.55 -9.06
N GLY A 129 -1.08 8.13 -7.81
CA GLY A 129 -0.09 8.08 -6.76
C GLY A 129 0.91 6.93 -6.97
N ASP A 130 2.20 7.26 -7.00
CA ASP A 130 3.25 6.25 -6.97
C ASP A 130 3.62 5.90 -5.54
N PRO A 131 3.74 4.62 -5.18
CA PRO A 131 4.28 4.23 -3.89
C PRO A 131 5.79 4.53 -3.80
N ALA A 132 6.32 4.70 -2.60
CA ALA A 132 7.76 4.73 -2.34
C ALA A 132 8.30 3.36 -1.87
N VAL A 133 7.38 2.47 -1.48
CA VAL A 133 7.63 1.06 -1.20
C VAL A 133 6.99 0.24 -2.31
N ALA A 134 7.80 -0.44 -3.11
CA ALA A 134 7.32 -1.21 -4.25
C ALA A 134 6.64 -2.51 -3.81
N PHE A 135 5.56 -2.88 -4.49
CA PHE A 135 4.86 -4.15 -4.27
C PHE A 135 5.08 -5.09 -5.43
N HIS A 136 5.44 -6.33 -5.11
CA HIS A 136 5.56 -7.40 -6.09
C HIS A 136 4.79 -8.63 -5.63
N VAL A 137 4.10 -9.29 -6.55
CA VAL A 137 3.47 -10.59 -6.34
C VAL A 137 3.99 -11.55 -7.40
N ASP A 138 4.66 -12.61 -7.01
CA ASP A 138 5.31 -13.59 -7.90
C ASP A 138 6.27 -12.94 -8.93
N GLY A 139 6.88 -11.79 -8.55
CA GLY A 139 7.77 -11.00 -9.40
C GLY A 139 7.06 -10.02 -10.33
N VAL A 140 5.72 -9.94 -10.31
CA VAL A 140 4.96 -8.93 -11.04
C VAL A 140 4.76 -7.70 -10.16
N TYR A 141 5.17 -6.54 -10.68
CA TYR A 141 5.05 -5.25 -9.99
C TYR A 141 3.60 -4.79 -9.96
N SER A 142 3.12 -4.43 -8.77
CA SER A 142 1.85 -3.74 -8.57
C SER A 142 2.13 -2.23 -8.51
N ALA A 143 1.69 -1.50 -9.50
CA ALA A 143 1.95 -0.07 -9.60
C ALA A 143 1.20 0.77 -8.56
N ARG A 144 0.17 0.20 -7.94
CA ARG A 144 -0.75 0.90 -7.05
C ARG A 144 -0.82 0.24 -5.69
N SER A 145 -0.86 1.06 -4.65
CA SER A 145 -0.97 0.60 -3.26
C SER A 145 -2.26 -0.19 -3.01
N GLN A 146 -3.31 0.10 -3.77
CA GLN A 146 -4.59 -0.61 -3.68
C GLN A 146 -4.47 -2.11 -3.97
N GLY A 147 -3.59 -2.48 -4.91
CA GLY A 147 -3.34 -3.89 -5.22
C GLY A 147 -2.68 -4.68 -4.09
N ALA A 148 -2.04 -4.00 -3.15
CA ALA A 148 -1.40 -4.63 -2.00
C ALA A 148 -2.39 -5.05 -0.90
N SER A 149 -3.56 -4.45 -0.84
CA SER A 149 -4.57 -4.74 0.19
C SER A 149 -5.18 -6.14 0.05
N ALA A 150 -5.01 -6.76 -1.13
CA ALA A 150 -5.83 -7.87 -1.56
C ALA A 150 -5.33 -9.26 -1.19
N LEU A 151 -4.10 -9.48 -0.73
CA LEU A 151 -3.41 -10.67 -1.20
C LEU A 151 -2.77 -11.55 -0.13
N MET A 152 -3.15 -11.43 1.14
CA MET A 152 -2.56 -12.20 2.24
C MET A 152 -3.27 -13.54 2.48
N PHE A 153 -3.65 -14.27 1.41
CA PHE A 153 -4.19 -15.62 1.52
C PHE A 153 -3.43 -16.59 0.62
N ASP A 154 -3.25 -17.80 1.10
CA ASP A 154 -2.57 -18.88 0.37
C ASP A 154 -1.21 -18.44 -0.18
N LEU A 155 -0.37 -17.86 0.69
CA LEU A 155 0.97 -17.44 0.39
C LEU A 155 1.98 -18.53 0.77
N GLU A 156 2.98 -18.73 -0.08
CA GLU A 156 4.21 -19.49 0.23
C GLU A 156 5.07 -18.69 1.21
N GLY A 157 5.09 -17.35 1.07
CA GLY A 157 5.81 -16.45 1.95
C GLY A 157 5.70 -14.99 1.58
N ALA A 158 6.24 -14.15 2.44
CA ALA A 158 6.34 -12.70 2.26
C ALA A 158 7.74 -12.23 2.64
N GLU A 159 8.32 -11.35 1.83
CA GLU A 159 9.63 -10.75 2.06
C GLU A 159 9.48 -9.22 2.10
N ILE A 160 9.95 -8.59 3.16
CA ILE A 160 9.97 -7.14 3.30
C ILE A 160 11.42 -6.68 3.28
N LEU A 161 11.84 -6.11 2.14
CA LEU A 161 13.19 -5.60 1.92
C LEU A 161 13.21 -4.13 2.31
N ARG A 162 14.11 -3.74 3.19
CA ARG A 162 14.22 -2.37 3.70
C ARG A 162 15.36 -1.62 3.04
N GLY A 163 15.16 -0.32 2.81
CA GLY A 163 16.08 0.55 2.10
C GLY A 163 16.02 0.40 0.57
N PRO A 164 16.79 1.22 -0.18
CA PRO A 164 16.67 1.31 -1.63
C PRO A 164 16.96 0.00 -2.36
N GLN A 165 16.05 -0.39 -3.26
CA GLN A 165 16.15 -1.59 -4.07
C GLN A 165 16.08 -1.29 -5.59
N GLY A 166 16.53 -0.08 -5.99
CA GLY A 166 16.41 0.42 -7.35
C GLY A 166 17.06 -0.46 -8.42
N THR A 167 18.11 -1.22 -8.10
CA THR A 167 18.82 -2.06 -9.06
C THR A 167 17.99 -3.26 -9.54
N LEU A 168 17.44 -4.05 -8.63
CA LEU A 168 16.72 -5.29 -8.98
C LEU A 168 15.22 -5.11 -9.14
N PHE A 169 14.62 -4.21 -8.34
CA PHE A 169 13.18 -4.00 -8.32
C PHE A 169 12.76 -2.74 -9.11
N GLY A 170 13.73 -1.86 -9.39
CA GLY A 170 13.51 -0.71 -10.25
C GLY A 170 12.95 0.51 -9.55
N ARG A 171 12.08 1.24 -10.23
CA ARG A 171 11.47 2.47 -9.76
C ARG A 171 10.58 2.25 -8.53
N ASN A 172 10.34 3.31 -7.77
CA ASN A 172 9.39 3.32 -6.66
C ASN A 172 9.76 2.35 -5.51
N ALA A 173 11.03 1.95 -5.42
CA ALA A 173 11.60 1.14 -4.37
C ALA A 173 12.61 1.94 -3.54
N THR A 174 12.29 3.21 -3.21
CA THR A 174 13.15 4.11 -2.44
C THR A 174 13.13 3.79 -0.95
N GLY A 175 11.98 3.47 -0.39
CA GLY A 175 11.84 3.02 1.00
C GLY A 175 12.10 1.53 1.16
N GLY A 176 11.78 0.73 0.15
CA GLY A 176 11.91 -0.72 0.18
C GLY A 176 10.98 -1.46 -0.77
N VAL A 177 10.80 -2.74 -0.50
CA VAL A 177 9.96 -3.64 -1.30
C VAL A 177 9.17 -4.58 -0.41
N VAL A 178 7.89 -4.75 -0.68
CA VAL A 178 7.07 -5.88 -0.22
C VAL A 178 6.97 -6.86 -1.37
N ASN A 179 7.52 -8.06 -1.21
CA ASN A 179 7.57 -9.10 -2.22
C ASN A 179 6.81 -10.33 -1.71
N LEU A 180 5.67 -10.62 -2.32
CA LEU A 180 4.77 -11.70 -1.94
C LEU A 180 4.94 -12.86 -2.90
N HIS A 181 4.95 -14.07 -2.34
CA HIS A 181 5.01 -15.31 -3.08
C HIS A 181 3.73 -16.09 -2.84
N THR A 182 2.96 -16.34 -3.89
CA THR A 182 1.78 -17.20 -3.79
C THR A 182 2.18 -18.66 -3.73
N ALA A 183 1.44 -19.47 -2.98
CA ALA A 183 1.70 -20.89 -2.89
C ALA A 183 1.50 -21.56 -4.28
N LYS A 184 2.53 -22.26 -4.74
CA LYS A 184 2.51 -22.94 -6.02
C LYS A 184 1.80 -24.29 -5.92
N PRO A 185 1.20 -24.78 -7.03
CA PRO A 185 0.72 -26.15 -7.09
C PRO A 185 1.86 -27.15 -6.85
N ASN A 186 1.58 -28.17 -6.03
CA ASN A 186 2.48 -29.27 -5.75
C ASN A 186 2.17 -30.46 -6.66
N LEU A 187 3.20 -31.06 -7.25
CA LEU A 187 3.07 -32.19 -8.18
C LEU A 187 2.96 -33.56 -7.47
N ASP A 188 3.39 -33.64 -6.21
CA ASP A 188 3.63 -34.92 -5.53
C ASP A 188 2.41 -35.41 -4.75
N TYR A 189 1.62 -34.51 -4.16
CA TYR A 189 0.53 -34.90 -3.27
C TYR A 189 -0.72 -34.00 -3.36
N PHE A 190 -1.84 -34.61 -3.02
CA PHE A 190 -3.07 -33.88 -2.74
C PHE A 190 -2.96 -33.14 -1.41
N GLU A 191 -3.43 -31.92 -1.36
CA GLU A 191 -3.53 -31.12 -0.15
C GLU A 191 -4.81 -30.31 -0.17
N ALA A 192 -5.50 -30.22 0.97
CA ALA A 192 -6.61 -29.31 1.13
C ALA A 192 -6.60 -28.73 2.55
N ASN A 193 -6.89 -27.45 2.66
CA ASN A 193 -7.11 -26.84 3.98
C ASN A 193 -8.30 -25.88 3.95
N ALA A 194 -8.89 -25.69 5.14
CA ALA A 194 -9.95 -24.72 5.37
C ALA A 194 -9.75 -24.06 6.74
N GLU A 195 -9.95 -22.76 6.79
CA GLU A 195 -9.89 -21.96 8.01
C GLU A 195 -11.19 -21.16 8.16
N PHE A 196 -11.71 -21.14 9.37
CA PHE A 196 -12.93 -20.39 9.72
C PHE A 196 -12.63 -19.52 10.93
N THR A 197 -12.91 -18.24 10.84
CA THR A 197 -12.76 -17.27 11.93
C THR A 197 -14.10 -16.63 12.26
N LEU A 198 -14.44 -16.62 13.55
CA LEU A 198 -15.60 -15.89 14.09
C LEU A 198 -15.07 -14.90 15.14
N GLY A 199 -15.54 -13.67 15.09
CA GLY A 199 -15.09 -12.61 15.99
C GLY A 199 -16.18 -11.62 16.39
N ASN A 200 -15.81 -10.68 17.25
CA ASN A 200 -16.65 -9.53 17.52
C ASN A 200 -16.84 -8.68 16.26
N TYR A 201 -17.73 -7.70 16.30
CA TYR A 201 -18.18 -6.95 15.12
C TYR A 201 -18.77 -7.84 14.03
N ASP A 202 -19.44 -8.93 14.43
CA ASP A 202 -20.00 -9.96 13.55
C ASP A 202 -19.03 -10.49 12.48
N ARG A 203 -17.72 -10.50 12.82
CA ARG A 203 -16.68 -10.94 11.88
C ARG A 203 -16.84 -12.42 11.55
N ARG A 204 -16.82 -12.71 10.26
CA ARG A 204 -16.87 -14.05 9.67
C ARG A 204 -15.88 -14.10 8.53
N ALA A 205 -14.78 -14.81 8.75
CA ALA A 205 -13.81 -15.03 7.69
C ALA A 205 -13.67 -16.52 7.39
N THR A 206 -13.45 -16.83 6.13
CA THR A 206 -13.21 -18.19 5.64
C THR A 206 -12.10 -18.15 4.61
N ARG A 207 -11.14 -19.07 4.74
CA ARG A 207 -10.12 -19.34 3.73
C ARG A 207 -10.14 -20.83 3.42
N ALA A 208 -9.95 -21.17 2.18
CA ALA A 208 -9.86 -22.55 1.76
C ALA A 208 -8.93 -22.69 0.57
N MET A 209 -8.22 -23.80 0.50
CA MET A 209 -7.45 -24.15 -0.69
C MET A 209 -7.50 -25.66 -0.94
N VAL A 210 -7.30 -26.03 -2.22
CA VAL A 210 -7.14 -27.40 -2.69
C VAL A 210 -6.01 -27.45 -3.71
N ASN A 211 -5.06 -28.34 -3.49
CA ASN A 211 -4.01 -28.70 -4.44
C ASN A 211 -4.31 -30.08 -5.05
N LEU A 212 -4.28 -30.16 -6.37
CA LEU A 212 -4.59 -31.37 -7.12
C LEU A 212 -3.45 -31.68 -8.09
N PRO A 213 -2.60 -32.67 -7.81
CA PRO A 213 -1.70 -33.25 -8.83
C PRO A 213 -2.55 -34.00 -9.85
N LEU A 214 -2.55 -33.55 -11.11
CA LEU A 214 -3.33 -34.17 -12.19
C LEU A 214 -2.53 -35.23 -12.89
N THR A 215 -1.23 -35.02 -13.00
CA THR A 215 -0.22 -35.97 -13.54
C THR A 215 1.10 -35.70 -12.81
N ASP A 216 2.09 -36.54 -13.03
CA ASP A 216 3.46 -36.37 -12.50
C ASP A 216 4.12 -35.05 -12.97
N THR A 217 3.54 -34.35 -13.93
CA THR A 217 4.11 -33.14 -14.54
C THR A 217 3.16 -31.95 -14.54
N LEU A 218 1.92 -32.11 -14.08
CA LEU A 218 0.90 -31.05 -14.06
C LEU A 218 0.10 -31.09 -12.76
N ALA A 219 0.12 -29.99 -12.05
CA ALA A 219 -0.73 -29.77 -10.88
C ALA A 219 -1.51 -28.44 -11.00
N ILE A 220 -2.67 -28.40 -10.35
CA ILE A 220 -3.47 -27.18 -10.18
C ILE A 220 -3.71 -26.92 -8.70
N ARG A 221 -3.87 -25.65 -8.38
CA ARG A 221 -4.21 -25.19 -7.02
C ARG A 221 -5.31 -24.14 -7.12
N VAL A 222 -6.33 -24.27 -6.27
CA VAL A 222 -7.42 -23.33 -6.17
C VAL A 222 -7.49 -22.86 -4.74
N ALA A 223 -7.49 -21.54 -4.53
CA ALA A 223 -7.64 -20.94 -3.23
C ALA A 223 -8.70 -19.85 -3.24
N ALA A 224 -9.41 -19.68 -2.12
CA ALA A 224 -10.41 -18.64 -1.95
C ALA A 224 -10.39 -18.10 -0.52
N ALA A 225 -10.72 -16.81 -0.39
CA ALA A 225 -10.85 -16.14 0.90
C ALA A 225 -12.06 -15.21 0.89
N VAL A 226 -12.77 -15.15 2.02
CA VAL A 226 -13.85 -14.19 2.27
C VAL A 226 -13.66 -13.67 3.69
N ASP A 227 -13.75 -12.36 3.89
CA ASP A 227 -13.71 -11.73 5.21
C ASP A 227 -14.79 -10.65 5.28
N LYS A 228 -15.74 -10.81 6.19
CA LYS A 228 -16.83 -9.86 6.42
C LYS A 228 -16.90 -9.48 7.88
N SER A 229 -17.06 -8.19 8.15
CA SER A 229 -17.33 -7.68 9.50
C SER A 229 -18.19 -6.43 9.44
N ASP A 230 -18.93 -6.18 10.52
CA ASP A 230 -19.55 -4.89 10.76
C ASP A 230 -18.46 -3.81 11.00
N GLY A 231 -18.85 -2.54 10.80
CA GLY A 231 -17.95 -1.43 11.06
C GLY A 231 -17.58 -1.26 12.52
N VAL A 232 -16.46 -0.60 12.75
CA VAL A 232 -15.90 -0.34 14.09
C VAL A 232 -16.14 1.10 14.58
N VAL A 233 -16.63 1.98 13.71
CA VAL A 233 -16.93 3.40 14.02
C VAL A 233 -18.40 3.53 14.37
N ASP A 234 -18.68 4.08 15.56
CA ASP A 234 -20.04 4.34 16.01
C ASP A 234 -20.60 5.59 15.30
N MET A 235 -21.88 5.54 14.94
CA MET A 235 -22.56 6.66 14.30
C MET A 235 -23.11 7.61 15.35
N ALA A 236 -22.80 8.91 15.21
CA ALA A 236 -23.37 9.96 16.04
C ALA A 236 -24.90 10.05 15.83
N PRO A 237 -25.67 10.47 16.84
CA PRO A 237 -27.11 10.66 16.72
C PRO A 237 -27.47 11.61 15.58
N GLY A 238 -28.43 11.23 14.75
CA GLY A 238 -28.84 12.01 13.58
C GLY A 238 -28.11 11.67 12.29
N SER A 239 -27.09 10.83 12.34
CA SER A 239 -26.41 10.31 11.15
C SER A 239 -27.40 9.58 10.22
N ALA A 240 -27.21 9.70 8.90
CA ALA A 240 -28.04 9.05 7.89
C ALA A 240 -27.93 7.52 7.95
N MET A 241 -26.86 6.98 8.52
CA MET A 241 -26.65 5.56 8.73
C MET A 241 -27.05 5.12 10.13
N GLY A 242 -27.90 4.12 10.21
CA GLY A 242 -28.21 3.43 11.46
C GLY A 242 -27.23 2.31 11.83
N LYS A 243 -26.19 2.08 11.04
CA LYS A 243 -25.18 1.02 11.23
C LYS A 243 -23.79 1.62 11.39
N LYS A 244 -22.91 0.88 12.08
CA LYS A 244 -21.50 1.23 12.22
C LYS A 244 -20.81 1.32 10.85
N TYR A 245 -19.87 2.23 10.72
CA TYR A 245 -19.08 2.43 9.51
C TYR A 245 -17.68 1.81 9.65
N GLY A 246 -16.98 1.61 8.53
CA GLY A 246 -15.72 0.90 8.51
C GLY A 246 -15.90 -0.61 8.47
N SER A 247 -16.91 -1.09 7.73
CA SER A 247 -17.14 -2.51 7.50
C SER A 247 -16.13 -3.10 6.56
N THR A 248 -15.76 -4.36 6.79
CA THR A 248 -14.99 -5.19 5.86
C THR A 248 -15.95 -6.06 5.04
N ASP A 249 -15.82 -6.09 3.73
CA ASP A 249 -16.50 -7.04 2.83
C ASP A 249 -15.55 -7.38 1.68
N LEU A 250 -14.63 -8.32 1.95
CA LEU A 250 -13.58 -8.75 1.03
C LEU A 250 -13.86 -10.16 0.52
N ALA A 251 -13.59 -10.39 -0.76
CA ALA A 251 -13.60 -11.71 -1.35
C ALA A 251 -12.45 -11.83 -2.36
N ALA A 252 -11.76 -12.97 -2.35
CA ALA A 252 -10.71 -13.26 -3.31
C ALA A 252 -10.76 -14.72 -3.73
N ALA A 253 -10.39 -15.00 -4.99
CA ALA A 253 -10.20 -16.34 -5.50
C ALA A 253 -9.00 -16.40 -6.41
N ARG A 254 -8.17 -17.45 -6.27
CA ARG A 254 -6.99 -17.69 -7.10
C ARG A 254 -7.04 -19.09 -7.69
N PHE A 255 -6.75 -19.16 -8.97
CA PHE A 255 -6.49 -20.40 -9.70
C PHE A 255 -5.05 -20.39 -10.18
N SER A 256 -4.30 -21.44 -9.88
CA SER A 256 -2.90 -21.59 -10.29
C SER A 256 -2.68 -22.93 -10.95
N ALA A 257 -1.78 -22.98 -11.91
CA ALA A 257 -1.32 -24.19 -12.59
C ALA A 257 0.21 -24.22 -12.66
N LEU A 258 0.80 -25.38 -12.41
CA LEU A 258 2.23 -25.65 -12.59
C LEU A 258 2.37 -26.82 -13.57
N TRP A 259 3.10 -26.57 -14.65
CA TRP A 259 3.45 -27.60 -15.64
C TRP A 259 4.97 -27.74 -15.74
N GLN A 260 5.46 -28.93 -15.40
CA GLN A 260 6.89 -29.28 -15.38
C GLN A 260 7.11 -30.59 -16.20
N PRO A 261 7.12 -30.49 -17.52
CA PRO A 261 7.22 -31.68 -18.40
C PRO A 261 8.56 -32.43 -18.30
N ASN A 262 9.60 -31.76 -17.80
CA ASN A 262 10.92 -32.30 -17.54
C ASN A 262 11.69 -31.43 -16.56
N ASP A 263 12.87 -31.85 -16.11
CA ASP A 263 13.70 -31.18 -15.12
C ASP A 263 14.23 -29.80 -15.59
N ASN A 264 14.22 -29.54 -16.88
CA ASN A 264 14.79 -28.34 -17.48
C ASN A 264 13.75 -27.20 -17.66
N PHE A 265 12.45 -27.50 -17.62
CA PHE A 265 11.41 -26.54 -17.92
C PHE A 265 10.28 -26.56 -16.90
N ASP A 266 9.92 -25.41 -16.40
CA ASP A 266 8.69 -25.19 -15.63
C ASP A 266 7.92 -23.98 -16.14
N TRP A 267 6.60 -24.09 -16.07
CA TRP A 267 5.66 -23.03 -16.36
C TRP A 267 4.62 -22.91 -15.26
N PHE A 268 4.65 -21.78 -14.58
CA PHE A 268 3.66 -21.37 -13.59
C PHE A 268 2.73 -20.33 -14.20
N LEU A 269 1.43 -20.52 -14.02
CA LEU A 269 0.37 -19.59 -14.41
C LEU A 269 -0.57 -19.39 -13.22
N SER A 270 -0.97 -18.14 -12.93
CA SER A 270 -1.90 -17.80 -11.87
C SER A 270 -2.87 -16.72 -12.33
N TYR A 271 -4.16 -16.95 -12.12
CA TYR A 271 -5.22 -15.94 -12.25
C TYR A 271 -5.85 -15.69 -10.89
N GLU A 272 -6.04 -14.43 -10.56
CA GLU A 272 -6.64 -14.00 -9.30
C GLU A 272 -7.69 -12.93 -9.56
N ASN A 273 -8.82 -13.05 -8.88
CA ASN A 273 -9.85 -12.04 -8.79
C ASN A 273 -10.02 -11.61 -7.32
N PHE A 274 -10.06 -10.31 -7.08
CA PHE A 274 -10.28 -9.70 -5.78
C PHE A 274 -11.41 -8.69 -5.85
N ILE A 275 -12.23 -8.64 -4.78
CA ILE A 275 -13.37 -7.73 -4.65
C ILE A 275 -13.35 -7.14 -3.25
N ASP A 276 -13.47 -5.82 -3.14
CA ASP A 276 -13.67 -5.08 -1.90
C ASP A 276 -14.92 -4.23 -2.00
N GLN A 277 -15.93 -4.57 -1.16
CA GLN A 277 -17.20 -3.87 -1.02
C GLN A 277 -17.40 -3.32 0.39
N GLY A 278 -16.33 -3.22 1.17
CA GLY A 278 -16.33 -2.60 2.49
C GLY A 278 -16.60 -1.10 2.40
N THR A 279 -17.10 -0.50 3.49
CA THR A 279 -17.37 0.94 3.52
C THR A 279 -16.13 1.79 3.76
N GLY A 280 -14.97 1.17 3.98
CA GLY A 280 -13.71 1.86 4.22
C GLY A 280 -13.61 2.52 5.60
N HIS A 281 -12.44 3.07 5.87
CA HIS A 281 -12.20 3.84 7.09
C HIS A 281 -12.71 5.26 6.92
N ILE A 282 -13.41 5.77 7.93
CA ILE A 282 -13.86 7.17 7.97
C ILE A 282 -13.08 7.92 9.04
N PRO A 283 -12.66 9.15 8.72
CA PRO A 283 -12.16 10.05 9.73
C PRO A 283 -13.24 10.39 10.75
N THR A 284 -12.88 10.38 12.02
CA THR A 284 -13.73 10.91 13.08
C THR A 284 -13.36 12.35 13.35
N VAL A 285 -14.35 13.21 13.61
CA VAL A 285 -14.12 14.62 13.91
C VAL A 285 -13.35 14.76 15.22
N SER A 286 -12.39 15.69 15.28
CA SER A 286 -11.55 15.92 16.43
C SER A 286 -12.35 16.39 17.64
N GLY A 287 -11.99 15.89 18.82
CA GLY A 287 -12.60 16.21 20.11
C GLY A 287 -13.36 15.07 20.73
N GLY A 288 -13.69 14.02 19.97
CA GLY A 288 -14.21 12.76 20.48
C GLY A 288 -13.10 11.74 20.67
N SER A 289 -12.90 11.26 21.88
CA SER A 289 -12.06 10.09 22.17
C SER A 289 -12.66 8.79 21.62
N ASP A 290 -13.78 8.82 20.89
CA ASP A 290 -14.74 7.71 20.93
C ASP A 290 -14.96 7.04 19.59
N ARG A 291 -14.11 7.19 18.59
CA ARG A 291 -14.31 6.54 17.29
C ARG A 291 -15.74 6.69 16.79
N SER A 292 -16.29 7.88 16.93
CA SER A 292 -17.65 8.22 16.56
C SER A 292 -17.63 9.22 15.42
N ALA A 293 -18.43 9.00 14.40
CA ALA A 293 -18.51 9.86 13.23
C ALA A 293 -19.96 10.24 12.93
N TYR A 294 -20.13 11.41 12.34
CA TYR A 294 -21.39 11.85 11.77
C TYR A 294 -21.32 11.69 10.24
N ILE A 295 -22.29 11.05 9.66
CA ILE A 295 -22.34 10.74 8.22
C ILE A 295 -23.71 11.08 7.70
N GLN A 296 -23.75 11.88 6.63
CA GLN A 296 -24.98 12.22 5.92
C GLN A 296 -25.16 11.39 4.66
N GLU A 297 -24.07 11.01 3.98
CA GLU A 297 -24.12 10.14 2.80
C GLU A 297 -23.58 8.75 3.16
N PRO A 298 -24.40 7.69 3.04
CA PRO A 298 -23.99 6.34 3.45
C PRO A 298 -22.82 5.75 2.66
N GLY A 299 -22.49 6.28 1.52
CA GLY A 299 -21.37 5.82 0.71
C GLY A 299 -21.45 4.35 0.28
N PHE A 300 -20.59 3.96 -0.62
CA PHE A 300 -20.31 2.58 -1.01
C PHE A 300 -18.91 2.50 -1.63
N ASN A 301 -18.35 1.30 -1.68
CA ASN A 301 -17.15 0.99 -2.44
C ASN A 301 -17.42 -0.29 -3.23
N ASP A 302 -17.08 -0.30 -4.51
CA ASP A 302 -17.06 -1.48 -5.37
C ASP A 302 -15.74 -1.46 -6.12
N PHE A 303 -14.75 -2.17 -5.56
CA PHE A 303 -13.40 -2.24 -6.09
C PHE A 303 -13.10 -3.67 -6.50
N VAL A 304 -12.74 -3.86 -7.75
CA VAL A 304 -12.45 -5.17 -8.34
C VAL A 304 -11.06 -5.14 -8.96
N ILE A 305 -10.28 -6.20 -8.73
CA ILE A 305 -8.99 -6.42 -9.38
C ILE A 305 -8.97 -7.81 -10.01
N ASP A 306 -8.62 -7.87 -11.27
CA ASP A 306 -8.29 -9.10 -12.00
C ASP A 306 -6.80 -9.11 -12.33
N SER A 307 -6.09 -10.17 -11.94
CA SER A 307 -4.64 -10.29 -12.16
C SER A 307 -4.30 -11.63 -12.82
N LEU A 308 -3.53 -11.58 -13.89
CA LEU A 308 -2.94 -12.76 -14.54
C LEU A 308 -1.42 -12.66 -14.41
N ARG A 309 -0.79 -13.71 -13.84
CA ARG A 309 0.66 -13.77 -13.65
C ARG A 309 1.18 -15.06 -14.26
N THR A 310 2.35 -15.00 -14.89
CA THR A 310 2.99 -16.18 -15.48
C THR A 310 4.50 -16.11 -15.30
N ARG A 311 5.10 -17.28 -15.06
CA ARG A 311 6.54 -17.45 -15.02
C ARG A 311 6.90 -18.70 -15.80
N LEU A 312 7.87 -18.57 -16.72
CA LEU A 312 8.48 -19.68 -17.44
C LEU A 312 9.96 -19.69 -17.12
N ASN A 313 10.49 -20.83 -16.73
CA ASN A 313 11.91 -21.03 -16.54
C ASN A 313 12.39 -22.14 -17.47
N TYR A 314 13.58 -21.94 -18.06
CA TYR A 314 14.29 -22.96 -18.81
C TYR A 314 15.75 -23.03 -18.34
N ASN A 315 16.14 -24.18 -17.82
CA ASN A 315 17.48 -24.48 -17.35
C ASN A 315 18.26 -25.22 -18.43
N PHE A 316 19.30 -24.60 -18.97
CA PHE A 316 20.18 -25.24 -19.94
C PHE A 316 21.21 -26.13 -19.24
N ASP A 317 21.66 -27.18 -19.89
CA ASP A 317 22.66 -28.13 -19.36
C ASP A 317 24.02 -27.47 -19.04
N ASN A 318 24.29 -26.29 -19.59
CA ASN A 318 25.49 -25.49 -19.30
C ASN A 318 25.35 -24.59 -18.05
N GLY A 319 24.31 -24.75 -17.23
CA GLY A 319 24.09 -24.00 -16.01
C GLY A 319 23.51 -22.59 -16.21
N ILE A 320 23.03 -22.28 -17.42
CA ILE A 320 22.33 -21.01 -17.69
C ILE A 320 20.83 -21.22 -17.50
N THR A 321 20.16 -20.31 -16.79
CA THR A 321 18.71 -20.23 -16.68
C THR A 321 18.19 -19.01 -17.42
N VAL A 322 17.19 -19.21 -18.25
CA VAL A 322 16.35 -18.16 -18.85
C VAL A 322 15.01 -18.15 -18.14
N SER A 323 14.60 -16.99 -17.63
CA SER A 323 13.29 -16.81 -16.98
C SER A 323 12.51 -15.70 -17.68
N TYR A 324 11.26 -15.97 -17.97
CA TYR A 324 10.29 -14.96 -18.39
C TYR A 324 9.24 -14.79 -17.29
N ILE A 325 8.97 -13.53 -16.91
CA ILE A 325 7.94 -13.14 -15.94
C ILE A 325 7.00 -12.18 -16.65
N GLY A 326 5.73 -12.56 -16.74
CA GLY A 326 4.68 -11.77 -17.36
C GLY A 326 3.56 -11.46 -16.36
N GLY A 327 2.99 -10.26 -16.45
CA GLY A 327 1.85 -9.84 -15.63
C GLY A 327 0.87 -8.99 -16.42
N TYR A 328 -0.42 -9.17 -16.11
CA TYR A 328 -1.50 -8.31 -16.54
C TYR A 328 -2.42 -8.07 -15.35
N THR A 329 -2.76 -6.82 -15.11
CA THR A 329 -3.70 -6.43 -14.04
C THR A 329 -4.71 -5.47 -14.64
N ASP A 330 -5.98 -5.72 -14.35
CA ASP A 330 -7.10 -4.85 -14.65
C ASP A 330 -7.84 -4.57 -13.35
N SER A 331 -8.05 -3.30 -13.01
CA SER A 331 -8.82 -2.93 -11.84
C SER A 331 -9.79 -1.80 -12.13
N SER A 332 -10.94 -1.87 -11.50
CA SER A 332 -11.96 -0.83 -11.59
C SER A 332 -12.51 -0.50 -10.21
N ARG A 333 -12.74 0.78 -9.97
CA ARG A 333 -13.36 1.27 -8.75
C ARG A 333 -14.54 2.18 -9.07
N GLU A 334 -15.64 1.91 -8.41
CA GLU A 334 -16.76 2.82 -8.27
C GLU A 334 -17.02 3.03 -6.77
N SER A 335 -17.00 4.26 -6.29
CA SER A 335 -17.14 4.54 -4.85
C SER A 335 -17.72 5.91 -4.58
N VAL A 336 -18.43 6.03 -3.47
CA VAL A 336 -18.95 7.28 -2.93
C VAL A 336 -18.68 7.30 -1.43
N TRP A 337 -18.30 8.44 -0.90
CA TRP A 337 -18.11 8.63 0.53
C TRP A 337 -18.49 10.02 0.98
N ASP A 338 -18.92 10.14 2.24
CA ASP A 338 -19.16 11.41 2.90
C ASP A 338 -17.83 12.15 3.11
N ARG A 339 -17.80 13.43 2.82
CA ARG A 339 -16.65 14.31 3.02
C ARG A 339 -16.93 15.41 4.05
N SER A 340 -18.19 15.59 4.43
CA SER A 340 -18.57 16.64 5.37
C SER A 340 -18.13 16.35 6.80
N TRP A 341 -18.31 15.11 7.24
CA TRP A 341 -18.05 14.62 8.60
C TRP A 341 -18.61 15.55 9.71
N ASP A 342 -19.58 16.40 9.36
CA ASP A 342 -20.15 17.45 10.18
C ASP A 342 -21.69 17.46 9.97
N GLU A 343 -22.43 17.55 11.05
CA GLU A 343 -23.90 17.60 11.02
C GLU A 343 -24.47 18.84 10.29
N ASN A 344 -23.65 19.89 10.16
CA ASN A 344 -24.05 21.17 9.56
C ASN A 344 -23.60 21.34 8.11
N LYS A 345 -22.85 20.38 7.56
CA LYS A 345 -22.35 20.43 6.20
C LYS A 345 -22.74 19.16 5.47
N TYR A 346 -23.07 19.27 4.21
CA TYR A 346 -23.30 18.14 3.33
C TYR A 346 -22.32 18.22 2.17
N GLU A 347 -21.36 17.30 2.17
CA GLU A 347 -20.37 17.17 1.13
C GLU A 347 -20.11 15.69 0.90
N TRP A 348 -20.06 15.26 -0.36
CA TRP A 348 -19.63 13.93 -0.69
C TRP A 348 -18.65 13.94 -1.85
N GLY A 349 -17.80 12.91 -1.92
CA GLY A 349 -16.90 12.66 -3.02
C GLY A 349 -17.06 11.24 -3.50
N GLY A 350 -16.72 11.01 -4.77
CA GLY A 350 -16.81 9.68 -5.32
C GLY A 350 -15.98 9.49 -6.57
N CYS A 351 -15.43 8.30 -6.71
CA CYS A 351 -14.89 7.81 -7.95
C CYS A 351 -16.01 7.18 -8.74
N VAL A 352 -16.34 7.76 -9.90
CA VAL A 352 -17.41 7.28 -10.77
C VAL A 352 -16.90 6.22 -11.72
N GLU A 353 -15.65 6.41 -12.17
CA GLU A 353 -14.94 5.50 -13.05
C GLU A 353 -13.45 5.74 -12.83
N CYS A 354 -12.83 4.84 -12.06
CA CYS A 354 -11.41 4.86 -11.78
C CYS A 354 -10.83 3.51 -12.18
N ASP A 355 -10.45 3.44 -13.46
CA ASP A 355 -9.95 2.22 -14.05
C ASP A 355 -8.43 2.27 -14.17
N HIS A 356 -7.81 1.12 -13.99
CA HIS A 356 -6.38 0.95 -14.13
C HIS A 356 -6.06 -0.38 -14.81
N GLU A 357 -5.28 -0.31 -15.87
CA GLU A 357 -4.80 -1.47 -16.61
C GLU A 357 -3.27 -1.45 -16.64
N ALA A 358 -2.62 -2.55 -16.32
CA ALA A 358 -1.16 -2.65 -16.34
C ALA A 358 -0.68 -3.94 -16.98
N THR A 359 0.44 -3.86 -17.72
CA THR A 359 1.13 -4.99 -18.34
C THR A 359 2.60 -4.97 -17.99
N GLN A 360 3.17 -6.13 -17.64
CA GLN A 360 4.58 -6.31 -17.39
C GLN A 360 5.16 -7.44 -18.21
N HIS A 361 6.40 -7.24 -18.69
CA HIS A 361 7.21 -8.29 -19.28
C HIS A 361 8.64 -8.16 -18.76
N GLU A 362 9.18 -9.22 -18.18
CA GLU A 362 10.56 -9.28 -17.73
C GLU A 362 11.24 -10.53 -18.26
N LEU A 363 12.39 -10.36 -18.87
CA LEU A 363 13.25 -11.45 -19.32
C LEU A 363 14.54 -11.40 -18.52
N GLN A 364 14.90 -12.53 -17.90
CA GLN A 364 16.11 -12.67 -17.09
C GLN A 364 16.98 -13.79 -17.66
N LEU A 365 18.28 -13.56 -17.62
CA LEU A 365 19.30 -14.53 -17.93
C LEU A 365 20.28 -14.60 -16.76
N LYS A 366 20.51 -15.77 -16.19
CA LYS A 366 21.43 -15.96 -15.06
C LYS A 366 22.20 -17.27 -15.19
N ASN A 367 23.40 -17.29 -14.62
CA ASN A 367 24.16 -18.51 -14.47
C ASN A 367 23.85 -19.22 -13.14
N GLU A 368 24.39 -20.43 -12.97
CA GLU A 368 24.21 -21.24 -11.77
C GLU A 368 24.70 -20.55 -10.49
N ASP A 369 24.06 -20.86 -9.36
CA ASP A 369 24.34 -20.23 -8.07
C ASP A 369 25.66 -20.74 -7.44
N SER A 370 26.17 -21.89 -7.88
CA SER A 370 27.44 -22.47 -7.43
C SER A 370 28.68 -21.76 -8.00
N ALA A 371 28.53 -21.02 -9.12
CA ALA A 371 29.65 -20.40 -9.81
C ALA A 371 30.43 -19.40 -8.94
N ARG A 372 31.75 -19.31 -9.18
CA ARG A 372 32.62 -18.32 -8.53
C ARG A 372 32.26 -16.88 -8.93
N LEU A 373 31.87 -16.67 -10.18
CA LEU A 373 31.25 -15.47 -10.68
C LEU A 373 29.79 -15.75 -10.98
N GLN A 374 28.91 -15.32 -10.11
CA GLN A 374 27.49 -15.33 -10.35
C GLN A 374 27.12 -14.06 -11.09
N TRP A 375 26.28 -14.15 -12.12
CA TRP A 375 25.81 -12.98 -12.86
C TRP A 375 24.38 -13.16 -13.30
N MET A 376 23.69 -12.04 -13.44
CA MET A 376 22.35 -11.94 -13.96
C MET A 376 22.23 -10.68 -14.81
N VAL A 377 21.52 -10.79 -15.93
CA VAL A 377 21.12 -9.68 -16.79
C VAL A 377 19.63 -9.79 -17.02
N GLY A 378 18.94 -8.66 -17.00
CA GLY A 378 17.51 -8.63 -17.24
C GLY A 378 17.08 -7.42 -18.06
N MET A 379 15.95 -7.60 -18.75
CA MET A 379 15.23 -6.54 -19.46
C MET A 379 13.81 -6.51 -18.89
N PHE A 380 13.32 -5.30 -18.65
CA PHE A 380 12.02 -5.07 -18.05
C PHE A 380 11.24 -4.07 -18.88
N TYR A 381 10.00 -4.38 -19.14
CA TYR A 381 9.01 -3.53 -19.76
C TYR A 381 7.75 -3.47 -18.89
N PHE A 382 7.24 -2.27 -18.68
CA PHE A 382 5.99 -2.04 -17.97
C PHE A 382 5.20 -0.94 -18.68
N LYS A 383 3.89 -1.13 -18.78
CA LYS A 383 2.97 -0.10 -19.26
C LYS A 383 1.71 -0.13 -18.41
N GLU A 384 1.25 1.05 -18.04
CA GLU A 384 -0.07 1.23 -17.42
C GLU A 384 -0.86 2.30 -18.12
N ASN A 385 -2.18 2.13 -18.11
CA ASN A 385 -3.15 3.14 -18.49
C ASN A 385 -4.10 3.36 -17.31
N ASN A 386 -4.45 4.61 -17.05
CA ASN A 386 -5.39 4.99 -15.99
C ASN A 386 -6.46 5.89 -16.56
N SER A 387 -7.70 5.72 -16.11
CA SER A 387 -8.73 6.74 -16.24
C SER A 387 -9.23 7.15 -14.86
N THR A 388 -9.50 8.43 -14.68
CA THR A 388 -10.03 8.95 -13.43
C THR A 388 -11.19 9.89 -13.73
N ILE A 389 -12.38 9.49 -13.33
CA ILE A 389 -13.58 10.31 -13.27
C ILE A 389 -13.98 10.41 -11.80
N PHE A 390 -13.74 11.56 -11.20
CA PHE A 390 -13.92 11.79 -9.78
C PHE A 390 -14.72 13.06 -9.54
N ASP A 391 -15.76 12.98 -8.73
CA ASP A 391 -16.65 14.10 -8.44
C ASP A 391 -16.61 14.47 -6.95
N ILE A 392 -16.62 15.77 -6.66
CA ILE A 392 -16.84 16.34 -5.33
C ILE A 392 -18.07 17.22 -5.39
N VAL A 393 -19.01 17.00 -4.51
CA VAL A 393 -20.30 17.71 -4.48
C VAL A 393 -20.47 18.44 -3.15
N HIS A 394 -20.74 19.74 -3.23
CA HIS A 394 -21.02 20.63 -2.11
C HIS A 394 -22.42 21.23 -2.27
N PRO A 395 -23.50 20.55 -1.90
CA PRO A 395 -24.85 21.02 -2.17
C PRO A 395 -25.29 22.23 -1.35
N ASP A 396 -24.66 22.51 -0.22
CA ASP A 396 -25.13 23.46 0.79
C ASP A 396 -24.20 24.67 1.03
N VAL A 397 -23.20 24.89 0.18
CA VAL A 397 -22.30 26.04 0.33
C VAL A 397 -22.97 27.30 -0.18
N ASP A 398 -23.63 28.05 0.72
CA ASP A 398 -23.92 29.44 0.49
C ASP A 398 -22.62 30.25 0.55
N TYR A 399 -22.07 30.57 -0.61
CA TYR A 399 -20.92 31.47 -0.71
C TYR A 399 -21.39 32.90 -0.36
N GLU A 400 -21.49 33.22 0.95
CA GLU A 400 -21.65 34.59 1.43
C GLU A 400 -20.35 35.34 1.18
N GLY A 401 -20.29 36.10 0.09
CA GLY A 401 -19.20 37.05 -0.17
C GLY A 401 -18.63 37.10 -1.59
N GLY A 402 -18.98 36.22 -2.45
CA GLY A 402 -18.63 36.26 -3.87
C GLY A 402 -19.75 36.86 -4.71
N SER A 403 -19.41 37.52 -5.81
CA SER A 403 -20.36 38.13 -6.72
C SER A 403 -21.25 37.16 -7.51
N THR A 404 -21.25 35.87 -7.17
CA THR A 404 -22.09 34.84 -7.74
C THR A 404 -22.60 33.89 -6.66
N PRO A 405 -23.87 33.97 -6.27
CA PRO A 405 -24.47 33.01 -5.37
C PRO A 405 -24.59 31.67 -6.11
N ASN A 406 -23.98 30.61 -5.56
CA ASN A 406 -24.15 29.32 -6.17
C ASN A 406 -24.40 28.20 -5.17
N PRO A 407 -25.61 27.63 -5.18
CA PRO A 407 -25.99 26.58 -4.25
C PRO A 407 -25.48 25.18 -4.61
N ASN A 408 -24.73 24.99 -5.71
CA ASN A 408 -24.35 23.65 -6.16
C ASN A 408 -22.94 23.68 -6.78
N LEU A 409 -21.92 23.88 -5.94
CA LEU A 409 -20.54 23.75 -6.39
C LEU A 409 -20.19 22.29 -6.67
N TRP A 410 -19.87 22.00 -7.94
CA TRP A 410 -19.29 20.75 -8.37
C TRP A 410 -17.83 20.96 -8.71
N SER A 411 -16.98 20.14 -8.13
CA SER A 411 -15.62 19.97 -8.65
C SER A 411 -15.52 18.57 -9.24
N THR A 412 -15.11 18.47 -10.48
CA THR A 412 -15.04 17.21 -11.18
C THR A 412 -13.69 17.06 -11.85
N TYR A 413 -13.06 15.91 -11.67
CA TYR A 413 -11.86 15.51 -12.38
C TYR A 413 -12.26 14.64 -13.57
N ARG A 414 -11.72 14.95 -14.73
CA ARG A 414 -11.91 14.20 -15.96
C ARG A 414 -10.54 14.00 -16.60
N GLN A 415 -9.91 12.89 -16.24
CA GLN A 415 -8.58 12.50 -16.72
C GLN A 415 -8.67 11.10 -17.35
N PRO A 416 -9.29 10.97 -18.52
CA PRO A 416 -9.59 9.68 -19.13
C PRO A 416 -8.37 9.00 -19.76
N ASP A 417 -7.29 9.73 -20.02
CA ASP A 417 -6.10 9.23 -20.69
C ASP A 417 -4.84 9.65 -19.92
N ARG A 418 -4.48 8.80 -18.96
CA ARG A 418 -3.26 8.90 -18.16
C ARG A 418 -2.50 7.60 -18.23
N GLY A 419 -1.20 7.67 -18.05
CA GLY A 419 -0.45 6.44 -17.95
C GLY A 419 1.05 6.63 -17.82
N LEU A 420 1.72 5.49 -17.88
CA LEU A 420 3.15 5.40 -17.78
C LEU A 420 3.64 4.22 -18.60
N LYS A 421 4.80 4.40 -19.21
CA LYS A 421 5.58 3.34 -19.85
C LYS A 421 6.99 3.39 -19.29
N SER A 422 7.50 2.25 -18.87
CA SER A 422 8.85 2.09 -18.29
C SER A 422 9.62 1.01 -19.02
N ASN A 423 10.83 1.34 -19.46
CA ASN A 423 11.77 0.40 -20.05
C ASN A 423 13.04 0.36 -19.21
N SER A 424 13.57 -0.82 -18.94
CA SER A 424 14.82 -0.91 -18.19
C SER A 424 15.68 -2.07 -18.66
N ILE A 425 16.99 -1.88 -18.51
CA ILE A 425 17.98 -2.96 -18.58
C ILE A 425 18.80 -2.94 -17.29
N TYR A 426 19.07 -4.12 -16.75
CA TYR A 426 19.85 -4.23 -15.53
C TYR A 426 20.79 -5.42 -15.57
N ALA A 427 21.86 -5.31 -14.79
CA ALA A 427 22.81 -6.39 -14.59
C ALA A 427 23.30 -6.39 -13.14
N GLN A 428 23.51 -7.58 -12.60
CA GLN A 428 24.12 -7.78 -11.29
C GLN A 428 25.13 -8.91 -11.37
N SER A 429 26.23 -8.77 -10.65
CA SER A 429 27.22 -9.85 -10.49
C SER A 429 27.71 -9.91 -9.05
N THR A 430 27.95 -11.15 -8.59
CA THR A 430 28.60 -11.45 -7.31
C THR A 430 29.83 -12.30 -7.58
N TYR A 431 30.97 -11.80 -7.15
CA TYR A 431 32.27 -12.50 -7.31
C TYR A 431 32.78 -12.97 -5.95
N LYS A 432 33.03 -14.29 -5.85
CA LYS A 432 33.66 -14.89 -4.67
C LYS A 432 35.16 -14.62 -4.72
N LEU A 433 35.62 -13.57 -4.01
CA LEU A 433 37.02 -13.21 -3.91
C LEU A 433 37.81 -14.35 -3.24
N THR A 434 37.28 -14.82 -2.10
CA THR A 434 37.76 -15.99 -1.36
C THR A 434 36.53 -16.82 -0.93
N ASP A 435 36.72 -17.87 -0.17
CA ASP A 435 35.60 -18.67 0.38
C ASP A 435 34.78 -17.90 1.41
N VAL A 436 35.32 -16.82 1.98
CA VAL A 436 34.65 -16.02 3.03
C VAL A 436 34.37 -14.57 2.62
N PHE A 437 34.92 -14.10 1.50
CA PHE A 437 34.68 -12.73 0.99
C PHE A 437 34.04 -12.75 -0.39
N ARG A 438 32.92 -11.99 -0.51
CA ARG A 438 32.22 -11.78 -1.77
C ARG A 438 32.04 -10.29 -2.02
N ILE A 439 32.07 -9.89 -3.27
CA ILE A 439 31.70 -8.56 -3.74
C ILE A 439 30.57 -8.67 -4.75
N SER A 440 29.54 -7.87 -4.55
CA SER A 440 28.42 -7.76 -5.46
C SER A 440 28.33 -6.37 -6.05
N LEU A 441 28.10 -6.28 -7.36
CA LEU A 441 27.92 -5.04 -8.10
C LEU A 441 26.67 -5.17 -8.96
N GLY A 442 25.87 -4.10 -9.00
CA GLY A 442 24.67 -4.05 -9.82
C GLY A 442 24.45 -2.66 -10.40
N LEU A 443 23.89 -2.63 -11.60
CA LEU A 443 23.49 -1.40 -12.30
C LEU A 443 22.16 -1.63 -13.02
N ARG A 444 21.32 -0.60 -13.07
CA ARG A 444 20.10 -0.54 -13.85
C ARG A 444 19.94 0.82 -14.48
N TYR A 445 19.63 0.84 -15.76
CA TYR A 445 19.16 2.01 -16.48
C TYR A 445 17.66 1.89 -16.72
N THR A 446 16.92 2.93 -16.39
CA THR A 446 15.46 3.00 -16.54
C THR A 446 15.10 4.27 -17.28
N GLU A 447 14.18 4.16 -18.23
CA GLU A 447 13.54 5.26 -18.92
C GLU A 447 12.03 5.16 -18.68
N ASP A 448 11.44 6.22 -18.12
CA ASP A 448 10.02 6.36 -17.81
C ASP A 448 9.42 7.47 -18.67
N GLU A 449 8.35 7.17 -19.37
CA GLU A 449 7.52 8.12 -20.13
C GLU A 449 6.13 8.14 -19.48
N ARG A 450 5.65 9.33 -19.09
CA ARG A 450 4.31 9.52 -18.58
C ARG A 450 3.50 10.39 -19.52
N TRP A 451 2.20 10.20 -19.52
CA TRP A 451 1.27 11.11 -20.17
C TRP A 451 0.09 11.37 -19.26
N ASP A 452 -0.50 12.55 -19.42
CA ASP A 452 -1.72 12.96 -18.75
C ASP A 452 -2.49 13.91 -19.68
N ARG A 453 -3.73 13.53 -19.99
CA ARG A 453 -4.66 14.32 -20.80
C ARG A 453 -5.97 14.42 -20.06
N GLY A 454 -6.37 15.66 -19.80
CA GLY A 454 -7.59 15.96 -19.06
C GLY A 454 -7.35 16.98 -17.97
N GLY A 455 -8.29 17.13 -17.06
CA GLY A 455 -8.15 18.14 -16.04
C GLY A 455 -9.31 18.21 -15.07
N ARG A 456 -9.39 19.33 -14.39
CA ARG A 456 -10.36 19.62 -13.37
C ARG A 456 -11.28 20.74 -13.80
N ASN A 457 -12.56 20.54 -13.61
CA ASN A 457 -13.57 21.59 -13.71
C ASN A 457 -13.96 22.05 -12.30
N ILE A 458 -13.97 23.33 -12.08
CA ILE A 458 -14.55 23.94 -10.90
C ILE A 458 -15.75 24.77 -11.32
N MET A 459 -16.78 24.72 -10.47
CA MET A 459 -18.01 25.50 -10.58
C MET A 459 -18.87 25.19 -11.80
N CYS A 460 -19.92 24.44 -11.58
CA CYS A 460 -21.03 24.28 -12.49
C CYS A 460 -22.29 24.88 -11.83
N PRO A 461 -22.48 26.21 -11.84
CA PRO A 461 -23.47 26.89 -11.01
C PRO A 461 -24.91 26.52 -11.30
N ASP A 462 -25.25 26.14 -12.50
CA ASP A 462 -26.63 25.90 -12.91
C ASP A 462 -26.97 24.42 -13.17
N VAL A 463 -26.04 23.52 -12.85
CA VAL A 463 -26.32 22.11 -12.94
C VAL A 463 -27.04 21.67 -11.66
N LYS A 464 -28.33 21.86 -11.63
CA LYS A 464 -29.15 21.15 -10.65
C LYS A 464 -29.06 19.67 -10.97
N ARG A 465 -28.55 18.90 -10.02
CA ARG A 465 -28.74 17.46 -10.04
C ARG A 465 -30.24 17.19 -10.14
N THR A 466 -30.74 16.99 -11.33
CA THR A 466 -32.06 16.40 -11.50
C THR A 466 -31.97 14.99 -11.02
N GLU A 467 -32.92 14.53 -10.25
CA GLU A 467 -32.99 13.20 -9.57
C GLU A 467 -32.72 11.98 -10.48
N ASN A 468 -32.42 12.19 -11.76
CA ASN A 468 -32.30 11.18 -12.79
C ASN A 468 -31.05 11.31 -13.68
N LEU A 469 -30.08 12.19 -13.38
CA LEU A 469 -28.82 12.17 -14.10
C LEU A 469 -27.96 11.02 -13.54
N PRO A 470 -27.72 9.97 -14.34
CA PRO A 470 -26.67 9.04 -13.99
C PRO A 470 -25.37 9.82 -13.90
N LEU A 471 -24.57 9.52 -12.88
CA LEU A 471 -23.26 10.13 -12.65
C LEU A 471 -22.33 10.13 -13.86
N ASN A 472 -22.69 9.53 -14.98
CA ASN A 472 -21.74 9.15 -16.02
C ASN A 472 -22.09 9.63 -17.45
N SER A 473 -23.27 10.19 -17.79
CA SER A 473 -23.58 10.15 -19.21
C SER A 473 -23.42 11.46 -19.95
N ASP A 474 -23.69 12.60 -19.34
CA ASP A 474 -23.78 13.86 -20.10
C ASP A 474 -22.61 14.84 -19.82
N TYR A 475 -21.81 14.56 -18.81
CA TYR A 475 -20.64 15.35 -18.43
C TYR A 475 -19.31 14.81 -18.98
N VAL A 476 -19.26 13.57 -19.44
CA VAL A 476 -18.09 12.98 -20.10
C VAL A 476 -17.60 13.83 -21.29
N GLY A 477 -18.49 14.61 -21.85
CA GLY A 477 -18.14 15.56 -22.89
C GLY A 477 -17.37 16.80 -22.41
N LEU A 478 -17.30 17.09 -21.11
CA LEU A 478 -16.77 18.38 -20.65
C LEU A 478 -15.25 18.49 -20.73
N LEU A 479 -14.52 17.39 -20.55
CA LEU A 479 -13.07 17.33 -20.71
C LEU A 479 -12.62 16.13 -21.54
N ASP A 480 -13.42 15.73 -22.52
CA ASP A 480 -12.99 14.75 -23.49
C ASP A 480 -11.89 15.38 -24.37
N PRO A 481 -10.63 14.92 -24.27
CA PRO A 481 -9.53 15.45 -25.06
C PRO A 481 -9.81 15.40 -26.55
N ASP A 482 -10.50 14.37 -27.03
CA ASP A 482 -10.84 14.24 -28.44
C ASP A 482 -11.86 15.29 -28.90
N ASN A 483 -12.74 15.72 -28.01
CA ASN A 483 -13.65 16.82 -28.28
C ASN A 483 -12.95 18.18 -28.29
N LEU A 484 -11.98 18.40 -27.42
CA LEU A 484 -11.16 19.61 -27.41
C LEU A 484 -10.23 19.68 -28.63
N LEU A 485 -9.62 18.55 -28.99
CA LEU A 485 -8.64 18.48 -30.08
C LEU A 485 -9.29 18.37 -31.46
N ASN A 486 -10.51 17.85 -31.57
CA ASN A 486 -11.22 17.70 -32.84
C ASN A 486 -11.96 18.96 -33.29
N GLY A 487 -11.72 20.12 -32.66
CA GLY A 487 -12.31 21.40 -33.08
C GLY A 487 -13.80 21.50 -32.82
N LEU A 488 -14.38 20.57 -32.05
CA LEU A 488 -15.68 20.78 -31.46
C LEU A 488 -15.50 21.88 -30.42
N ALA A 489 -16.00 23.04 -30.83
CA ALA A 489 -15.76 24.28 -30.15
C ALA A 489 -15.72 24.12 -28.64
N PRO A 490 -14.72 24.71 -27.95
CA PRO A 490 -14.71 24.87 -26.49
C PRO A 490 -16.04 25.30 -25.92
N ASN A 491 -16.85 25.93 -26.70
CA ASN A 491 -18.22 26.38 -26.42
C ASN A 491 -19.22 25.29 -25.98
N LYS A 492 -18.91 23.99 -26.13
CA LYS A 492 -19.72 22.94 -25.51
C LYS A 492 -19.45 22.80 -24.00
N PHE A 493 -18.33 23.35 -23.51
CA PHE A 493 -17.88 23.26 -22.10
C PHE A 493 -18.23 24.49 -21.29
N LEU A 494 -18.31 25.61 -21.97
CA LEU A 494 -18.76 26.86 -21.40
C LEU A 494 -20.09 27.17 -22.01
N VAL A 495 -21.00 26.36 -21.66
CA VAL A 495 -22.27 26.32 -22.41
C VAL A 495 -23.02 27.60 -22.29
N GLN A 496 -22.83 28.37 -21.26
CA GLN A 496 -23.39 29.73 -21.15
C GLN A 496 -22.77 30.47 -19.98
N PRO A 497 -22.81 31.79 -19.88
CA PRO A 497 -22.39 32.50 -18.68
C PRO A 497 -23.04 31.90 -17.43
N GLY A 498 -22.22 31.40 -16.53
CA GLY A 498 -22.67 30.77 -15.31
C GLY A 498 -22.59 29.25 -15.26
N GLN A 499 -22.09 28.58 -16.28
CA GLN A 499 -21.85 27.13 -16.28
C GLN A 499 -20.37 26.80 -16.05
N CYS A 500 -20.00 25.52 -15.96
CA CYS A 500 -18.69 25.05 -15.54
C CYS A 500 -17.48 25.77 -16.15
N TRP A 501 -16.45 26.02 -15.35
CA TRP A 501 -15.14 26.46 -15.82
C TRP A 501 -14.13 25.32 -15.77
N VAL A 502 -13.24 25.28 -16.77
CA VAL A 502 -12.03 24.48 -16.66
C VAL A 502 -11.06 25.19 -15.74
N ASP A 503 -10.70 24.57 -14.63
CA ASP A 503 -9.73 25.14 -13.70
C ASP A 503 -8.30 24.76 -14.10
N THR A 504 -8.06 23.47 -14.32
CA THR A 504 -6.76 22.96 -14.76
C THR A 504 -6.91 22.03 -15.93
N TYR A 505 -5.89 21.94 -16.78
CA TYR A 505 -5.87 21.01 -17.90
C TYR A 505 -4.44 20.58 -18.23
N ASN A 506 -4.26 19.28 -18.42
CA ASN A 506 -3.02 18.68 -18.88
C ASN A 506 -3.20 18.12 -20.29
N ASP A 507 -2.21 18.31 -21.14
CA ASP A 507 -1.98 17.56 -22.38
C ASP A 507 -0.47 17.49 -22.57
N THR A 508 0.14 16.51 -21.88
CA THR A 508 1.59 16.48 -21.74
C THR A 508 2.11 15.05 -21.63
N SER A 509 3.36 14.85 -22.07
CA SER A 509 4.01 13.54 -22.09
C SER A 509 5.51 13.67 -21.80
N PRO A 510 5.89 14.02 -20.53
CA PRO A 510 7.29 14.10 -20.14
C PRO A 510 7.94 12.73 -20.01
N SER A 511 9.26 12.71 -20.14
CA SER A 511 10.08 11.53 -19.89
C SER A 511 11.25 11.84 -18.97
N TRP A 512 11.64 10.85 -18.18
CA TRP A 512 12.79 10.89 -17.29
C TRP A 512 13.61 9.62 -17.45
N ASP A 513 14.90 9.73 -17.30
CA ASP A 513 15.80 8.58 -17.23
C ASP A 513 16.64 8.61 -15.97
N LYS A 514 16.91 7.42 -15.41
CA LYS A 514 17.73 7.27 -14.20
C LYS A 514 18.58 6.03 -14.28
N THR A 515 19.79 6.17 -13.74
CA THR A 515 20.68 5.03 -13.50
C THR A 515 20.79 4.80 -12.01
N THR A 516 20.43 3.60 -11.56
CA THR A 516 20.60 3.17 -10.18
C THR A 516 21.67 2.10 -10.08
N GLY A 517 22.37 2.08 -8.94
CA GLY A 517 23.47 1.15 -8.73
C GLY A 517 23.53 0.60 -7.32
N MET A 518 24.26 -0.49 -7.19
CA MET A 518 24.53 -1.13 -5.91
C MET A 518 25.94 -1.69 -5.89
N ALA A 519 26.63 -1.50 -4.78
CA ALA A 519 27.89 -2.17 -4.46
C ALA A 519 27.81 -2.76 -3.06
N ARG A 520 28.21 -4.01 -2.89
CA ARG A 520 28.14 -4.70 -1.62
C ARG A 520 29.39 -5.53 -1.37
N LEU A 521 29.86 -5.52 -0.13
CA LEU A 521 30.91 -6.39 0.36
C LEU A 521 30.31 -7.30 1.44
N GLU A 522 30.59 -8.59 1.35
CA GLU A 522 30.10 -9.62 2.24
C GLU A 522 31.29 -10.37 2.84
N TRP A 523 31.22 -10.62 4.15
CA TRP A 523 32.25 -11.34 4.87
C TRP A 523 31.62 -12.38 5.81
N ASP A 524 31.83 -13.66 5.50
CA ASP A 524 31.52 -14.72 6.43
C ASP A 524 32.58 -14.76 7.56
N PHE A 525 32.28 -13.98 8.62
CA PHE A 525 33.15 -13.87 9.80
C PHE A 525 33.35 -15.24 10.49
N SER A 526 32.30 -16.05 10.48
CA SER A 526 32.30 -17.44 10.91
C SER A 526 31.30 -18.26 10.08
N PRO A 527 31.26 -19.59 10.20
CA PRO A 527 30.25 -20.41 9.52
C PRO A 527 28.79 -20.05 9.86
N THR A 528 28.57 -19.38 10.98
CA THR A 528 27.23 -18.98 11.45
C THR A 528 26.98 -17.48 11.46
N VAL A 529 27.97 -16.63 11.13
CA VAL A 529 27.88 -15.17 11.20
C VAL A 529 28.40 -14.53 9.94
N MET A 530 27.59 -13.74 9.27
CA MET A 530 27.94 -12.90 8.13
C MET A 530 27.87 -11.43 8.53
N LEU A 531 28.86 -10.65 8.10
CA LEU A 531 28.86 -9.20 8.10
C LEU A 531 28.75 -8.71 6.65
N TYR A 532 28.06 -7.60 6.42
CA TYR A 532 28.02 -6.98 5.12
C TYR A 532 28.04 -5.46 5.20
N SER A 533 28.52 -4.83 4.12
CA SER A 533 28.38 -3.40 3.90
C SER A 533 27.82 -3.19 2.50
N SER A 534 26.86 -2.29 2.36
CA SER A 534 26.26 -1.97 1.07
C SER A 534 26.16 -0.48 0.84
N TYR A 535 26.32 -0.10 -0.42
CA TYR A 535 25.96 1.19 -0.99
C TYR A 535 24.89 0.94 -2.05
N ALA A 536 23.75 1.61 -1.97
CA ALA A 536 22.67 1.44 -2.91
C ALA A 536 22.00 2.77 -3.23
N THR A 537 21.52 2.91 -4.47
CA THR A 537 20.73 4.07 -4.90
C THR A 537 19.35 3.61 -5.37
N GLY A 538 18.38 4.49 -5.19
CA GLY A 538 17.01 4.29 -5.65
C GLY A 538 16.44 5.58 -6.21
N PHE A 539 15.31 5.47 -6.90
CA PHE A 539 14.56 6.63 -7.35
C PHE A 539 13.06 6.34 -7.37
N LYS A 540 12.28 7.39 -7.19
CA LYS A 540 10.85 7.42 -7.47
C LYS A 540 10.64 8.22 -8.75
N SER A 541 9.82 7.70 -9.66
CA SER A 541 9.61 8.35 -10.97
C SER A 541 9.09 9.77 -10.82
N GLY A 542 9.43 10.64 -11.76
CA GLY A 542 8.77 11.93 -11.89
C GLY A 542 7.28 11.74 -12.14
N THR A 543 6.47 12.73 -11.80
CA THR A 543 5.02 12.68 -11.97
C THR A 543 4.47 13.96 -12.58
N ILE A 544 3.22 13.88 -13.01
CA ILE A 544 2.45 15.01 -13.51
C ILE A 544 1.39 15.34 -12.46
N GLN A 545 1.34 16.59 -12.04
CA GLN A 545 0.29 17.14 -11.18
C GLN A 545 -0.70 17.98 -11.99
N ASP A 546 -1.73 18.48 -11.32
CA ASP A 546 -2.67 19.40 -11.96
C ASP A 546 -1.90 20.61 -12.50
N GLY A 547 -2.07 20.85 -13.79
CA GLY A 547 -1.32 21.85 -14.53
C GLY A 547 -1.86 23.28 -14.42
N GLY A 548 -1.46 24.11 -15.37
CA GLY A 548 -1.79 25.52 -15.42
C GLY A 548 -3.29 25.78 -15.40
N ARG A 549 -3.67 26.92 -14.88
CA ARG A 549 -5.02 27.32 -14.57
C ARG A 549 -5.56 28.32 -15.58
N TYR A 550 -6.86 28.22 -15.90
CA TYR A 550 -7.58 29.25 -16.61
C TYR A 550 -7.92 30.44 -15.68
N THR A 551 -7.39 31.61 -16.00
CA THR A 551 -7.63 32.84 -15.24
C THR A 551 -8.59 33.82 -15.92
N GLY A 552 -9.13 33.44 -17.07
CA GLY A 552 -10.05 34.27 -17.85
C GLY A 552 -11.45 34.36 -17.23
N THR A 553 -12.13 35.47 -17.45
CA THR A 553 -13.51 35.69 -16.99
C THR A 553 -14.55 35.46 -18.13
N GLY A 554 -14.08 34.98 -19.27
CA GLY A 554 -14.91 34.75 -20.46
C GLY A 554 -14.99 33.28 -20.86
N PRO A 555 -15.59 32.98 -21.99
CA PRO A 555 -15.62 31.64 -22.54
C PRO A 555 -14.20 31.11 -22.78
N PHE A 556 -13.95 29.88 -22.36
CA PHE A 556 -12.70 29.17 -22.58
C PHE A 556 -12.48 28.93 -24.09
N THR A 557 -11.34 29.32 -24.61
CA THR A 557 -11.00 29.24 -26.03
C THR A 557 -9.84 28.28 -26.28
N GLN A 558 -9.62 27.90 -27.56
CA GLN A 558 -8.44 27.15 -27.94
C GLN A 558 -7.13 27.86 -27.53
N ALA A 559 -7.11 29.22 -27.67
CA ALA A 559 -5.94 29.98 -27.26
C ALA A 559 -5.67 29.93 -25.75
N ASP A 560 -6.72 29.84 -24.92
CA ASP A 560 -6.58 29.66 -23.49
C ASP A 560 -5.99 28.28 -23.18
N LEU A 561 -6.48 27.24 -23.84
CA LEU A 561 -5.93 25.89 -23.72
C LEU A 561 -4.44 25.85 -24.14
N ASP A 562 -4.12 26.42 -25.29
CA ASP A 562 -2.74 26.49 -25.79
C ASP A 562 -1.82 27.25 -24.82
N ALA A 563 -2.32 28.29 -24.17
CA ALA A 563 -1.58 29.06 -23.16
C ALA A 563 -1.37 28.24 -21.87
N ILE A 564 -2.37 27.48 -21.42
CA ILE A 564 -2.25 26.57 -20.27
C ILE A 564 -1.21 25.50 -20.55
N ILE A 565 -1.30 24.83 -21.69
CA ILE A 565 -0.35 23.77 -22.08
C ILE A 565 1.08 24.32 -22.18
N ALA A 566 1.24 25.52 -22.78
CA ALA A 566 2.53 26.19 -22.85
C ALA A 566 3.07 26.55 -21.44
N GLY A 567 2.20 26.97 -20.53
CA GLY A 567 2.53 27.25 -19.13
C GLY A 567 2.96 26.00 -18.37
N ASN A 568 2.27 24.89 -18.56
CA ASN A 568 2.59 23.59 -17.94
C ASN A 568 4.00 23.09 -18.31
N ASN A 569 4.46 23.41 -19.50
CA ASN A 569 5.78 23.03 -20.00
C ASN A 569 6.89 24.03 -19.63
N ASN A 570 6.57 25.08 -18.86
CA ASN A 570 7.53 26.15 -18.52
C ASN A 570 7.93 26.10 -17.04
N ASP A 571 8.97 25.34 -16.73
CA ASP A 571 9.51 25.19 -15.38
C ASP A 571 9.93 26.52 -14.72
N ALA A 572 10.34 27.51 -15.50
CA ALA A 572 10.79 28.80 -15.01
C ALA A 572 9.70 29.64 -14.35
N ALA A 573 8.44 29.35 -14.61
CA ALA A 573 7.31 30.14 -14.11
C ALA A 573 6.74 29.65 -12.76
N GLY A 574 7.26 28.52 -12.22
CA GLY A 574 6.71 27.90 -11.01
C GLY A 574 5.29 27.35 -11.18
N THR A 575 4.83 27.24 -12.42
CA THR A 575 3.51 26.74 -12.82
C THR A 575 3.60 25.36 -13.47
N SER A 576 4.82 24.77 -13.51
CA SER A 576 5.04 23.46 -14.12
C SER A 576 4.12 22.40 -13.54
N ALA A 577 3.51 21.62 -14.45
CA ALA A 577 2.79 20.40 -14.07
C ALA A 577 3.75 19.26 -13.72
N TYR A 578 5.06 19.44 -13.92
CA TYR A 578 6.05 18.39 -13.74
C TYR A 578 6.63 18.41 -12.32
N VAL A 579 6.74 17.22 -11.76
CA VAL A 579 7.44 16.95 -10.52
C VAL A 579 8.63 16.06 -10.86
N ALA A 580 9.83 16.50 -10.50
CA ALA A 580 11.06 15.78 -10.79
C ALA A 580 11.11 14.41 -10.08
N PRO A 581 11.88 13.45 -10.59
CA PRO A 581 12.17 12.22 -9.86
C PRO A 581 12.81 12.51 -8.50
N GLU A 582 12.33 11.81 -7.47
CA GLU A 582 12.99 11.74 -6.16
C GLU A 582 14.11 10.72 -6.23
N GLU A 583 15.26 11.04 -5.65
CA GLU A 583 16.43 10.15 -5.61
C GLU A 583 16.87 9.90 -4.19
N ASN A 584 17.47 8.73 -3.94
CA ASN A 584 18.11 8.46 -2.68
C ASN A 584 19.40 7.67 -2.81
N THR A 585 20.24 7.84 -1.79
CA THR A 585 21.49 7.10 -1.62
C THR A 585 21.57 6.56 -0.20
N SER A 586 21.83 5.27 -0.04
CA SER A 586 21.94 4.61 1.26
C SER A 586 23.25 3.89 1.42
N ILE A 587 23.81 4.01 2.62
CA ILE A 587 24.93 3.20 3.10
C ILE A 587 24.42 2.37 4.28
N GLU A 588 24.66 1.07 4.25
CA GLU A 588 24.22 0.15 5.29
C GLU A 588 25.37 -0.78 5.73
N LEU A 589 25.47 -1.01 7.02
CA LEU A 589 26.30 -2.04 7.64
C LEU A 589 25.40 -3.03 8.35
N GLY A 590 25.54 -4.31 8.08
CA GLY A 590 24.69 -5.32 8.68
C GLY A 590 25.45 -6.54 9.22
N LEU A 591 24.78 -7.17 10.17
CA LEU A 591 25.16 -8.42 10.78
C LEU A 591 24.00 -9.41 10.69
N LYS A 592 24.28 -10.63 10.25
CA LYS A 592 23.34 -11.74 10.31
C LYS A 592 24.02 -12.96 10.92
N GLY A 593 23.47 -13.45 12.00
CA GLY A 593 24.13 -14.54 12.73
C GLY A 593 23.17 -15.49 13.45
N SER A 594 23.64 -16.74 13.58
CA SER A 594 23.08 -17.76 14.46
C SER A 594 24.07 -18.03 15.61
N PHE A 595 23.57 -17.97 16.82
CA PHE A 595 24.34 -18.06 18.06
C PHE A 595 23.73 -19.12 18.97
N LEU A 596 24.42 -19.44 20.08
CA LEU A 596 23.96 -20.37 21.13
C LEU A 596 23.52 -21.73 20.52
N ASP A 597 24.40 -22.34 19.74
CA ASP A 597 24.13 -23.60 19.03
C ASP A 597 22.89 -23.56 18.14
N ASN A 598 22.73 -22.45 17.38
CA ASN A 598 21.62 -22.16 16.48
C ASN A 598 20.25 -21.98 17.17
N THR A 599 20.21 -21.78 18.48
CA THR A 599 18.96 -21.47 19.19
C THR A 599 18.62 -19.98 19.17
N LEU A 600 19.57 -19.10 18.84
CA LEU A 600 19.37 -17.65 18.72
C LEU A 600 19.77 -17.19 17.31
N GLN A 601 18.84 -16.64 16.55
CA GLN A 601 19.12 -15.84 15.36
C GLN A 601 19.06 -14.35 15.72
N LEU A 602 20.05 -13.59 15.26
CA LEU A 602 20.14 -12.15 15.46
C LEU A 602 20.58 -11.49 14.16
N PHE A 603 19.76 -10.55 13.70
CA PHE A 603 20.03 -9.72 12.54
C PHE A 603 20.01 -8.26 12.97
N ALA A 604 21.00 -7.48 12.53
CA ALA A 604 21.10 -6.07 12.83
C ALA A 604 21.57 -5.29 11.61
N ALA A 605 21.03 -4.09 11.42
CA ALA A 605 21.44 -3.17 10.36
C ALA A 605 21.56 -1.75 10.91
N LEU A 606 22.69 -1.10 10.62
CA LEU A 606 22.94 0.32 10.86
C LEU A 606 23.00 1.01 9.50
N PHE A 607 22.24 2.08 9.29
CA PHE A 607 22.16 2.72 7.99
C PHE A 607 22.06 4.24 8.08
N THR A 608 22.47 4.89 6.99
CA THR A 608 22.17 6.28 6.69
C THR A 608 21.65 6.36 5.26
N THR A 609 20.58 7.13 5.05
CA THR A 609 19.99 7.34 3.73
C THR A 609 19.70 8.82 3.54
N GLU A 610 20.21 9.37 2.44
CA GLU A 610 19.96 10.75 2.01
C GLU A 610 18.97 10.74 0.86
N TYR A 611 17.95 11.61 0.94
CA TYR A 611 16.97 11.87 -0.10
C TYR A 611 17.18 13.26 -0.67
N THR A 612 17.10 13.35 -2.00
CA THR A 612 17.09 14.61 -2.75
C THR A 612 15.82 14.69 -3.58
N ASP A 613 15.31 15.90 -3.77
CA ASP A 613 14.05 16.14 -4.51
C ASP A 613 12.86 15.32 -3.99
N LEU A 614 12.79 15.15 -2.67
CA LEU A 614 11.72 14.36 -2.01
C LEU A 614 10.34 14.86 -2.45
N GLN A 615 9.53 13.96 -2.98
CA GLN A 615 8.17 14.27 -3.43
C GLN A 615 7.22 14.32 -2.24
N VAL A 616 6.72 15.50 -1.94
CA VAL A 616 5.76 15.75 -0.86
C VAL A 616 4.45 16.27 -1.44
N THR A 617 3.32 15.82 -0.88
CA THR A 617 2.00 16.32 -1.24
C THR A 617 1.58 17.37 -0.22
N SER A 618 1.20 18.54 -0.68
CA SER A 618 0.66 19.63 0.12
C SER A 618 -0.70 20.08 -0.43
N ASN A 619 -1.51 20.67 0.45
CA ASN A 619 -2.78 21.28 0.06
C ASN A 619 -2.52 22.74 -0.30
N VAL A 620 -2.92 23.14 -1.49
CA VAL A 620 -2.85 24.52 -1.96
C VAL A 620 -4.26 25.04 -2.19
N THR A 621 -4.68 26.05 -1.41
CA THR A 621 -5.93 26.74 -1.70
C THR A 621 -5.72 27.73 -2.83
N THR A 622 -6.51 27.62 -3.87
CA THR A 622 -6.48 28.55 -4.99
C THR A 622 -7.10 29.90 -4.60
N GLU A 623 -6.84 30.94 -5.39
CA GLU A 623 -7.46 32.27 -5.21
C GLU A 623 -9.00 32.24 -5.24
N THR A 624 -9.58 31.17 -5.80
CA THR A 624 -11.04 30.95 -5.85
C THR A 624 -11.55 30.13 -4.68
N GLY A 625 -10.67 29.77 -3.71
CA GLY A 625 -11.05 29.01 -2.52
C GLY A 625 -11.14 27.48 -2.75
N ALA A 626 -10.72 26.98 -3.90
CA ALA A 626 -10.68 25.55 -4.15
C ALA A 626 -9.36 24.94 -3.66
N ASP A 627 -9.46 23.78 -3.04
CA ASP A 627 -8.31 23.03 -2.53
C ASP A 627 -7.74 22.12 -3.60
N LEU A 628 -6.44 22.23 -3.84
CA LEU A 628 -5.67 21.39 -4.74
C LEU A 628 -4.65 20.59 -3.93
N LEU A 629 -4.65 19.28 -4.11
CA LEU A 629 -3.53 18.45 -3.71
C LEU A 629 -2.40 18.69 -4.70
N ARG A 630 -1.34 19.34 -4.26
CA ARG A 630 -0.18 19.64 -5.10
C ARG A 630 1.03 18.84 -4.63
N LYS A 631 1.69 18.17 -5.58
CA LYS A 631 3.00 17.55 -5.36
C LYS A 631 4.12 18.54 -5.68
N THR A 632 5.12 18.58 -4.81
CA THR A 632 6.33 19.37 -5.02
C THR A 632 7.55 18.55 -4.63
N ASN A 633 8.71 18.92 -5.15
CA ASN A 633 9.98 18.41 -4.65
C ASN A 633 10.40 19.26 -3.45
N ALA A 634 10.37 18.69 -2.27
CA ALA A 634 10.49 19.41 -0.99
C ALA A 634 11.94 19.64 -0.53
N GLY A 635 12.91 19.36 -1.36
CA GLY A 635 14.32 19.53 -0.98
C GLY A 635 14.99 18.24 -0.52
N LYS A 636 15.48 18.17 0.73
CA LYS A 636 16.31 17.05 1.21
C LYS A 636 15.81 16.49 2.53
N ALA A 637 16.06 15.20 2.72
CA ALA A 637 15.85 14.55 4.02
C ALA A 637 16.96 13.53 4.29
N THR A 638 17.33 13.40 5.55
CA THR A 638 18.30 12.40 6.02
C THR A 638 17.66 11.48 7.04
N ILE A 639 17.89 10.20 6.90
CA ILE A 639 17.43 9.16 7.80
C ILE A 639 18.61 8.35 8.29
N ASN A 640 18.87 8.39 9.59
CA ASN A 640 19.84 7.53 10.26
C ASN A 640 19.10 6.52 11.11
N GLY A 641 19.51 5.26 11.12
CA GLY A 641 18.78 4.27 11.88
C GLY A 641 19.55 3.02 12.25
N LEU A 642 19.01 2.35 13.25
CA LEU A 642 19.42 1.03 13.72
C LEU A 642 18.20 0.12 13.79
N GLU A 643 18.28 -1.04 13.18
CA GLU A 643 17.26 -2.07 13.20
C GLU A 643 17.85 -3.36 13.76
N VAL A 644 17.07 -4.06 14.59
CA VAL A 644 17.45 -5.36 15.16
C VAL A 644 16.25 -6.30 15.10
N GLU A 645 16.49 -7.53 14.67
CA GLU A 645 15.55 -8.65 14.69
C GLU A 645 16.18 -9.82 15.42
N ALA A 646 15.44 -10.45 16.32
CA ALA A 646 15.91 -11.62 17.06
C ALA A 646 14.82 -12.68 17.16
N LYS A 647 15.20 -13.92 16.92
CA LYS A 647 14.39 -15.12 17.22
C LYS A 647 15.19 -16.03 18.11
N TRP A 648 14.64 -16.34 19.28
CA TRP A 648 15.33 -17.14 20.29
C TRP A 648 14.45 -18.29 20.79
N LEU A 649 14.93 -19.51 20.66
CA LEU A 649 14.34 -20.69 21.27
C LEU A 649 14.79 -20.78 22.75
N VAL A 650 13.89 -20.49 23.65
CA VAL A 650 14.12 -20.42 25.08
C VAL A 650 13.85 -21.79 25.72
N GLY A 651 14.89 -22.49 26.04
CA GLY A 651 14.78 -23.89 26.51
C GLY A 651 14.22 -24.81 25.42
N SER A 652 13.52 -25.86 25.82
CA SER A 652 12.92 -26.83 24.88
C SER A 652 11.59 -26.36 24.28
N ASN A 653 10.87 -25.51 24.99
CA ASN A 653 9.45 -25.28 24.73
C ASN A 653 9.05 -23.79 24.56
N GLY A 654 9.99 -22.85 24.67
CA GLY A 654 9.75 -21.43 24.57
C GLY A 654 10.27 -20.86 23.24
N GLU A 655 9.59 -19.86 22.70
CA GLU A 655 10.06 -19.08 21.56
C GLU A 655 9.86 -17.59 21.86
N LEU A 656 10.92 -16.79 21.71
CA LEU A 656 10.92 -15.34 21.87
C LEU A 656 11.27 -14.71 20.52
N ASN A 657 10.39 -13.86 20.02
CA ASN A 657 10.63 -13.05 18.82
C ASN A 657 10.64 -11.59 19.21
N GLY A 658 11.62 -10.83 18.72
CA GLY A 658 11.77 -9.42 19.03
C GLY A 658 12.21 -8.62 17.83
N THR A 659 11.65 -7.42 17.69
CA THR A 659 12.09 -6.39 16.74
C THR A 659 12.35 -5.09 17.47
N LEU A 660 13.33 -4.32 17.00
CA LEU A 660 13.64 -2.99 17.50
C LEU A 660 14.06 -2.12 16.34
N SER A 661 13.56 -0.88 16.32
CA SER A 661 13.96 0.15 15.38
C SER A 661 14.19 1.46 16.10
N TYR A 662 15.30 2.12 15.77
CA TYR A 662 15.58 3.52 16.10
C TYR A 662 15.79 4.29 14.79
N LEU A 663 15.08 5.41 14.61
CA LEU A 663 15.12 6.26 13.42
C LEU A 663 15.30 7.74 13.84
N ASP A 664 16.37 8.38 13.39
CA ASP A 664 16.47 9.83 13.34
C ASP A 664 16.21 10.27 11.89
N ALA A 665 14.97 10.63 11.62
CA ALA A 665 14.43 10.91 10.29
C ALA A 665 13.91 12.35 10.23
N LYS A 666 14.61 13.24 9.48
CA LYS A 666 14.31 14.67 9.44
C LYS A 666 14.41 15.25 8.05
N TYR A 667 13.65 16.32 7.82
CA TYR A 667 13.85 17.19 6.67
C TYR A 667 15.09 18.04 6.88
N ASP A 668 16.09 17.94 6.02
CA ASP A 668 17.26 18.82 6.03
C ASP A 668 16.94 20.17 5.40
N GLU A 669 16.12 20.15 4.34
CA GLU A 669 15.64 21.31 3.60
C GLU A 669 14.21 21.05 3.13
N PHE A 670 13.25 21.84 3.64
CA PHE A 670 11.85 21.74 3.19
C PHE A 670 11.18 23.11 3.21
N LEU A 671 11.12 23.73 2.05
CA LEU A 671 10.42 24.99 1.82
C LEU A 671 9.16 24.75 1.00
N THR A 672 8.03 25.24 1.45
CA THR A 672 6.74 25.04 0.79
C THR A 672 5.86 26.28 0.86
N THR A 673 4.89 26.39 -0.04
CA THR A 673 3.87 27.44 -0.07
C THR A 673 2.50 26.86 0.22
N ASP A 674 2.34 26.13 1.30
CA ASP A 674 1.06 25.51 1.65
C ASP A 674 0.12 26.53 2.30
N SER A 675 -0.99 26.83 1.64
CA SER A 675 -1.99 27.81 2.09
C SER A 675 -2.83 27.33 3.26
N SER A 676 -2.88 26.03 3.53
CA SER A 676 -3.61 25.47 4.67
C SER A 676 -3.04 25.92 6.03
N TYR A 677 -1.80 26.40 6.03
CA TYR A 677 -1.12 26.89 7.23
C TYR A 677 -1.19 28.40 7.43
N GLY A 678 -1.55 29.16 6.41
CA GLY A 678 -1.56 30.63 6.46
C GLY A 678 -2.55 31.22 7.43
N ALA A 679 -3.66 30.53 7.68
CA ALA A 679 -4.69 30.94 8.65
C ALA A 679 -4.31 30.66 10.11
N ASP A 680 -3.37 29.74 10.34
CA ASP A 680 -3.03 29.24 11.67
C ASP A 680 -1.88 30.00 12.34
N GLY A 681 -1.31 31.03 11.68
CA GLY A 681 -0.19 31.81 12.22
C GLY A 681 1.09 31.02 12.40
N ILE A 682 1.25 29.90 11.65
CA ILE A 682 2.51 29.15 11.63
C ILE A 682 3.59 30.06 11.03
N ALA A 683 4.71 30.12 11.70
CA ALA A 683 5.73 31.10 11.51
C ALA A 683 6.16 31.18 10.03
N PHE A 684 5.79 32.25 9.45
CA PHE A 684 6.33 32.78 8.25
C PHE A 684 7.83 33.03 8.44
N ASN A 685 8.68 32.42 7.63
CA ASN A 685 10.09 32.76 7.61
C ASN A 685 10.37 33.80 6.51
N PRO A 686 10.34 35.11 6.84
CA PRO A 686 10.65 36.14 5.87
C PRO A 686 12.11 36.08 5.36
N SER A 687 12.98 35.33 6.04
CA SER A 687 14.39 35.21 5.69
C SER A 687 14.70 34.17 4.60
N ALA A 688 13.71 33.42 4.14
CA ALA A 688 13.91 32.58 2.96
C ALA A 688 14.10 33.41 1.65
N GLY A 689 14.23 34.71 1.76
CA GLY A 689 14.89 35.59 0.79
C GLY A 689 14.05 36.02 -0.42
N ASN A 690 12.78 35.65 -0.52
CA ASN A 690 11.92 36.16 -1.58
C ASN A 690 10.72 36.92 -1.02
N PRO A 691 10.77 38.29 -1.00
CA PRO A 691 9.64 39.10 -0.51
C PRO A 691 8.38 39.03 -1.39
N ASN A 692 8.46 38.34 -2.54
CA ASN A 692 7.34 38.16 -3.44
C ASN A 692 6.60 36.83 -3.23
N LEU A 693 7.05 35.99 -2.28
CA LEU A 693 6.38 34.77 -1.86
C LEU A 693 5.93 34.90 -0.40
N PRO A 694 4.82 35.58 -0.13
CA PRO A 694 4.41 35.97 1.23
C PRO A 694 4.04 34.80 2.13
N ASN A 695 3.90 33.60 1.62
CA ASN A 695 3.44 32.41 2.37
C ASN A 695 4.46 31.24 2.32
N LEU A 696 5.75 31.55 2.21
CA LEU A 696 6.77 30.49 2.24
C LEU A 696 6.96 29.98 3.67
N LEU A 697 6.70 28.68 3.87
CA LEU A 697 6.88 27.97 5.12
C LEU A 697 8.19 27.19 5.09
N ASP A 698 8.88 27.13 6.21
CA ASP A 698 10.13 26.39 6.38
C ASP A 698 9.93 25.28 7.42
N PHE A 699 9.94 24.04 6.96
CA PHE A 699 9.82 22.84 7.80
C PHE A 699 11.16 22.11 7.98
N SER A 700 12.27 22.75 7.60
CA SER A 700 13.62 22.19 7.79
C SER A 700 13.89 21.91 9.26
N GLY A 701 14.46 20.74 9.56
CA GLY A 701 14.71 20.25 10.91
C GLY A 701 13.54 19.50 11.57
N ASN A 702 12.33 19.54 10.98
CA ASN A 702 11.20 18.77 11.45
C ASN A 702 11.32 17.27 11.18
N HIS A 703 10.66 16.44 11.99
CA HIS A 703 10.59 15.00 11.77
C HIS A 703 9.77 14.65 10.53
N LEU A 704 10.18 13.60 9.83
CA LEU A 704 9.38 13.03 8.77
C LEU A 704 8.06 12.49 9.32
N VAL A 705 7.02 12.56 8.48
CA VAL A 705 5.71 12.00 8.82
C VAL A 705 5.77 10.48 8.86
N GLN A 706 4.93 9.85 9.71
CA GLN A 706 4.80 8.40 9.83
C GLN A 706 6.13 7.67 10.17
N ALA A 707 7.08 8.39 10.83
CA ALA A 707 8.42 7.93 11.16
C ALA A 707 8.66 7.98 12.68
N PRO A 708 8.13 7.04 13.47
CA PRO A 708 8.41 7.02 14.91
C PRO A 708 9.91 6.86 15.17
N GLU A 709 10.46 7.66 16.08
CA GLU A 709 11.88 7.62 16.43
C GLU A 709 12.26 6.27 17.03
N PHE A 710 11.37 5.66 17.80
CA PHE A 710 11.61 4.36 18.42
C PHE A 710 10.39 3.46 18.30
N SER A 711 10.61 2.24 17.83
CA SER A 711 9.61 1.19 17.85
C SER A 711 10.19 -0.16 18.26
N MET A 712 9.40 -0.95 18.98
CA MET A 712 9.83 -2.26 19.49
C MET A 712 8.63 -3.19 19.55
N SER A 713 8.86 -4.46 19.23
CA SER A 713 7.89 -5.53 19.50
C SER A 713 8.59 -6.71 20.15
N LEU A 714 7.91 -7.34 21.10
CA LEU A 714 8.37 -8.54 21.79
C LEU A 714 7.20 -9.52 21.90
N SER A 715 7.39 -10.73 21.39
CA SER A 715 6.41 -11.82 21.44
C SER A 715 7.02 -13.04 22.07
N TYR A 716 6.34 -13.62 23.06
CA TYR A 716 6.70 -14.89 23.67
C TYR A 716 5.59 -15.92 23.45
N GLU A 717 5.96 -17.10 22.99
CA GLU A 717 5.10 -18.27 22.84
C GLU A 717 5.68 -19.45 23.63
N HIS A 718 4.81 -20.21 24.29
CA HIS A 718 5.21 -21.42 25.01
C HIS A 718 4.44 -22.64 24.50
N PHE A 719 5.11 -23.75 24.31
CA PHE A 719 4.58 -25.01 23.80
C PHE A 719 4.40 -26.00 24.94
N PHE A 720 3.17 -26.19 25.41
CA PHE A 720 2.82 -27.19 26.38
C PHE A 720 2.40 -28.48 25.69
N GLU A 721 3.20 -29.52 25.80
CA GLU A 721 2.81 -30.85 25.37
C GLU A 721 1.95 -31.51 26.46
N LEU A 722 0.77 -31.97 26.11
CA LEU A 722 -0.15 -32.66 26.98
C LEU A 722 0.11 -34.18 26.94
N SER A 723 -0.30 -34.91 28.02
CA SER A 723 -0.10 -36.36 28.13
C SER A 723 -0.73 -37.18 26.99
N ASN A 724 -1.70 -36.63 26.26
CA ASN A 724 -2.32 -37.25 25.10
C ASN A 724 -1.64 -36.88 23.78
N GLY A 725 -0.49 -36.19 23.79
CA GLY A 725 0.25 -35.76 22.63
C GLY A 725 -0.29 -34.49 21.96
N ALA A 726 -1.33 -33.87 22.51
CA ALA A 726 -1.80 -32.58 22.02
C ALA A 726 -0.92 -31.42 22.50
N THR A 727 -0.89 -30.32 21.77
CA THR A 727 -0.11 -29.13 22.11
C THR A 727 -1.04 -27.97 22.45
N VAL A 728 -0.71 -27.22 23.50
CA VAL A 728 -1.34 -25.95 23.86
C VAL A 728 -0.28 -24.84 23.76
N ARG A 729 -0.58 -23.80 23.01
CA ARG A 729 0.35 -22.70 22.71
C ARG A 729 -0.24 -21.34 23.12
N PRO A 730 -0.02 -20.87 24.37
CA PRO A 730 -0.26 -19.47 24.73
C PRO A 730 0.81 -18.57 24.13
N ARG A 731 0.38 -17.42 23.61
CA ARG A 731 1.24 -16.38 23.06
C ARG A 731 0.83 -15.01 23.60
N LEU A 732 1.82 -14.18 23.88
CA LEU A 732 1.64 -12.78 24.26
C LEU A 732 2.60 -11.92 23.45
N ARG A 733 2.10 -10.84 22.84
CA ARG A 733 2.91 -9.85 22.13
C ARG A 733 2.67 -8.46 22.72
N ALA A 734 3.74 -7.72 22.93
CA ALA A 734 3.74 -6.32 23.29
C ALA A 734 4.46 -5.52 22.22
N SER A 735 3.81 -4.50 21.66
CA SER A 735 4.36 -3.60 20.65
C SER A 735 4.31 -2.17 21.18
N TYR A 736 5.45 -1.49 21.16
CA TYR A 736 5.62 -0.10 21.56
C TYR A 736 6.00 0.76 20.36
N SER A 737 5.46 1.96 20.30
CA SER A 737 5.88 3.02 19.37
C SER A 737 6.03 4.32 20.15
N SER A 738 7.10 5.08 19.87
CA SER A 738 7.19 6.49 20.28
C SER A 738 6.13 7.32 19.55
N GLU A 739 6.12 8.60 19.74
CA GLU A 739 5.23 9.52 19.03
C GLU A 739 5.38 9.42 17.51
N ILE A 740 4.29 9.65 16.79
CA ILE A 740 4.20 9.61 15.33
C ILE A 740 3.62 10.92 14.84
N TRP A 741 4.33 11.62 13.98
CA TRP A 741 3.88 12.84 13.34
C TRP A 741 3.10 12.50 12.04
N PHE A 742 1.97 13.17 11.83
CA PHE A 742 1.13 13.01 10.65
C PHE A 742 1.28 14.14 9.64
N ASP A 743 1.90 15.25 10.07
CA ASP A 743 2.00 16.46 9.28
C ASP A 743 3.44 16.99 9.34
N PRO A 744 4.03 17.45 8.21
CA PRO A 744 5.40 17.95 8.17
C PRO A 744 5.65 19.16 9.07
N ALA A 745 4.61 19.92 9.44
CA ALA A 745 4.73 21.09 10.31
C ALA A 745 5.03 20.71 11.78
N ASN A 746 4.83 19.43 12.17
CA ASN A 746 5.08 18.91 13.52
C ASN A 746 4.50 19.82 14.64
N ARG A 747 3.23 20.17 14.57
CA ARG A 747 2.59 21.16 15.44
C ARG A 747 2.29 20.68 16.87
N GLY A 748 3.18 19.95 17.50
CA GLY A 748 3.05 19.55 18.91
C GLY A 748 3.72 20.50 19.91
N ASP A 749 4.83 21.11 19.54
CA ASP A 749 5.68 21.91 20.42
C ASP A 749 5.62 23.42 20.09
N ARG A 750 4.44 23.98 20.00
CA ARG A 750 4.30 25.42 19.69
C ARG A 750 4.94 26.32 20.75
N PRO A 751 5.68 27.37 20.35
CA PRO A 751 6.10 28.43 21.27
C PRO A 751 4.92 29.06 21.98
N GLU A 752 5.16 29.55 23.20
CA GLU A 752 4.15 30.02 24.17
C GLU A 752 3.17 31.13 23.66
N GLY A 753 3.52 31.82 22.57
CA GLY A 753 2.68 32.89 21.98
C GLY A 753 1.59 32.37 21.01
N PHE A 754 1.54 31.11 20.69
CA PHE A 754 0.57 30.53 19.73
C PHE A 754 -0.46 29.60 20.38
N ARG A 755 -0.50 29.53 21.70
CA ARG A 755 -1.39 28.64 22.46
C ARG A 755 -2.87 29.08 22.51
N ASP A 756 -3.17 30.29 22.08
CA ASP A 756 -4.51 30.85 22.16
C ASP A 756 -5.42 30.56 20.95
N LEU A 757 -4.95 29.76 19.99
CA LEU A 757 -5.81 29.24 18.93
C LEU A 757 -6.69 28.09 19.48
N PRO A 758 -7.95 27.96 19.04
CA PRO A 758 -8.91 27.00 19.59
C PRO A 758 -8.54 25.52 19.38
N TYR A 759 -7.33 25.23 18.90
CA TYR A 759 -6.86 23.89 18.59
C TYR A 759 -5.90 23.38 19.67
N ALA A 760 -6.14 22.13 20.10
CA ALA A 760 -5.28 21.44 21.06
C ALA A 760 -3.83 21.32 20.55
N ALA A 761 -2.86 21.39 21.47
CA ALA A 761 -1.43 21.37 21.14
C ALA A 761 -0.93 20.10 20.43
N ASP A 762 -1.70 19.01 20.43
CA ASP A 762 -1.28 17.68 19.99
C ASP A 762 -2.07 17.17 18.79
N ILE A 763 -2.46 18.08 17.90
CA ILE A 763 -3.35 17.71 16.79
C ILE A 763 -2.68 16.89 15.70
N ASP A 764 -1.40 17.13 15.44
CA ASP A 764 -0.67 16.52 14.30
C ASP A 764 0.08 15.26 14.67
N ARG A 765 -0.18 14.65 15.84
CA ARG A 765 0.54 13.47 16.27
C ARG A 765 -0.31 12.42 16.98
N GLN A 766 0.19 11.22 16.99
CA GLN A 766 -0.14 10.16 17.92
C GLN A 766 0.92 10.13 19.02
N ASP A 767 0.51 10.23 20.28
CA ASP A 767 1.42 10.04 21.42
C ASP A 767 1.93 8.61 21.48
N ALA A 768 3.09 8.41 22.14
CA ALA A 768 3.64 7.11 22.40
C ALA A 768 2.60 6.13 22.99
N TYR A 769 2.63 4.90 22.50
CA TYR A 769 1.68 3.89 22.94
C TYR A 769 2.29 2.49 23.05
N THR A 770 1.61 1.64 23.82
CA THR A 770 1.86 0.19 23.85
C THR A 770 0.58 -0.53 23.50
N LYS A 771 0.67 -1.48 22.56
CA LYS A 771 -0.41 -2.40 22.17
C LYS A 771 -0.06 -3.81 22.67
N LEU A 772 -1.05 -4.50 23.24
CA LEU A 772 -0.92 -5.89 23.70
C LEU A 772 -1.84 -6.78 22.89
N ASP A 773 -1.30 -7.91 22.41
CA ASP A 773 -2.06 -8.95 21.71
C ASP A 773 -1.81 -10.29 22.41
N ALA A 774 -2.82 -11.16 22.47
CA ALA A 774 -2.67 -12.48 23.07
C ALA A 774 -3.45 -13.54 22.29
N SER A 775 -2.95 -14.77 22.27
CA SER A 775 -3.68 -15.92 21.73
C SER A 775 -3.42 -17.19 22.52
N LEU A 776 -4.32 -18.15 22.34
CA LEU A 776 -4.21 -19.50 22.91
C LEU A 776 -4.66 -20.51 21.85
N ALA A 777 -3.70 -21.26 21.33
CA ALA A 777 -3.97 -22.29 20.34
C ALA A 777 -3.92 -23.69 20.96
N TYR A 778 -4.79 -24.59 20.49
CA TYR A 778 -4.82 -26.00 20.80
C TYR A 778 -4.71 -26.79 19.49
N GLN A 779 -3.78 -27.73 19.46
CA GLN A 779 -3.62 -28.67 18.35
C GLN A 779 -3.61 -30.10 18.89
N PRO A 780 -4.49 -31.02 18.41
CA PRO A 780 -4.50 -32.41 18.81
C PRO A 780 -3.26 -33.15 18.29
N SER A 781 -2.98 -34.30 18.87
CA SER A 781 -1.83 -35.14 18.46
C SER A 781 -1.89 -35.61 16.99
N ALA A 782 -3.08 -35.71 16.42
CA ALA A 782 -3.26 -36.03 15.01
C ALA A 782 -2.80 -34.90 14.07
N GLY A 783 -2.72 -33.65 14.56
CA GLY A 783 -2.20 -32.50 13.82
C GLY A 783 -3.13 -31.95 12.72
N ASN A 784 -4.19 -32.63 12.37
CA ASN A 784 -5.04 -32.32 11.21
C ASN A 784 -6.07 -31.22 11.44
N TRP A 785 -6.13 -30.64 12.63
CA TRP A 785 -6.93 -29.44 12.91
C TRP A 785 -6.32 -28.65 14.08
N SER A 786 -6.66 -27.38 14.16
CA SER A 786 -6.33 -26.54 15.32
C SER A 786 -7.50 -25.64 15.69
N LEU A 787 -7.56 -25.27 16.98
CA LEU A 787 -8.52 -24.31 17.52
C LEU A 787 -7.72 -23.21 18.23
N GLU A 788 -7.98 -21.97 17.89
CA GLU A 788 -7.32 -20.84 18.51
C GLU A 788 -8.33 -19.79 18.97
N ALA A 789 -8.11 -19.25 20.16
CA ALA A 789 -8.78 -18.06 20.64
C ALA A 789 -7.76 -16.92 20.66
N PHE A 790 -8.12 -15.74 20.13
CA PHE A 790 -7.22 -14.60 20.04
C PHE A 790 -7.89 -13.31 20.50
N VAL A 791 -7.07 -12.36 20.92
CA VAL A 791 -7.44 -10.97 21.20
C VAL A 791 -6.32 -10.05 20.72
N ASN A 792 -6.65 -9.11 19.85
CA ASN A 792 -5.76 -8.03 19.41
C ASN A 792 -6.16 -6.75 20.13
N ASN A 793 -5.17 -5.90 20.43
CA ASN A 793 -5.36 -4.68 21.20
C ASN A 793 -6.13 -4.95 22.51
N LEU A 794 -5.60 -5.86 23.33
CA LEU A 794 -6.20 -6.35 24.58
C LEU A 794 -6.67 -5.22 25.52
N THR A 795 -5.92 -4.13 25.57
CA THR A 795 -6.20 -2.97 26.43
C THR A 795 -7.18 -1.97 25.80
N ASP A 796 -7.62 -2.22 24.58
CA ASP A 796 -8.50 -1.32 23.79
C ASP A 796 -7.95 0.09 23.66
N LYS A 797 -6.62 0.20 23.45
CA LYS A 797 -5.96 1.50 23.27
C LYS A 797 -6.46 2.15 22.00
N ALA A 798 -6.94 3.38 22.09
CA ALA A 798 -7.24 4.20 20.93
C ALA A 798 -5.92 4.72 20.34
N ILE A 799 -5.66 4.38 19.09
CA ILE A 799 -4.42 4.72 18.37
C ILE A 799 -4.83 5.38 17.06
N LYS A 800 -4.38 6.62 16.86
CA LYS A 800 -4.54 7.30 15.58
C LYS A 800 -3.58 6.68 14.57
N SER A 801 -4.06 6.40 13.36
CA SER A 801 -3.23 5.90 12.26
C SER A 801 -2.81 7.01 11.31
N ASP A 802 -3.65 8.03 11.19
CA ASP A 802 -3.39 9.18 10.32
C ASP A 802 -4.29 10.36 10.68
N GLN A 803 -4.07 11.49 10.00
CA GLN A 803 -4.84 12.71 10.12
C GLN A 803 -5.17 13.26 8.75
N GLY A 804 -6.43 13.61 8.54
CA GLY A 804 -6.89 14.38 7.39
C GLY A 804 -7.11 15.84 7.77
N ARG A 805 -6.66 16.77 6.92
CA ARG A 805 -7.05 18.18 6.96
C ARG A 805 -7.67 18.56 5.65
N TRP A 806 -8.82 19.19 5.76
CA TRP A 806 -9.47 19.80 4.61
C TRP A 806 -9.67 21.29 4.95
N ASN A 807 -9.26 22.16 4.05
CA ASN A 807 -9.18 23.61 4.27
C ASN A 807 -10.49 24.25 4.70
N SER A 808 -11.63 23.64 4.44
CA SER A 808 -12.93 24.14 4.88
C SER A 808 -13.25 23.83 6.36
N ASN A 809 -12.50 22.91 6.98
CA ASN A 809 -12.71 22.56 8.38
C ASN A 809 -11.39 22.68 9.15
N PRO A 810 -11.26 23.69 10.03
CA PRO A 810 -10.07 23.89 10.85
C PRO A 810 -9.85 22.77 11.88
N VAL A 811 -10.84 21.89 12.07
CA VAL A 811 -10.77 20.79 13.02
C VAL A 811 -10.20 19.56 12.30
N PRO A 812 -9.05 19.01 12.72
CA PRO A 812 -8.48 17.84 12.07
C PRO A 812 -9.37 16.63 12.28
N ASN A 813 -9.41 15.77 11.27
CA ASN A 813 -10.07 14.48 11.30
C ASN A 813 -9.03 13.39 11.53
N TYR A 814 -9.33 12.43 12.37
CA TYR A 814 -8.41 11.34 12.69
C TYR A 814 -8.91 10.00 12.15
N MET A 815 -7.99 9.26 11.55
CA MET A 815 -8.15 7.83 11.30
C MET A 815 -7.67 7.06 12.51
N TRP A 816 -8.35 5.96 12.82
CA TRP A 816 -8.04 5.13 13.97
C TRP A 816 -7.67 3.72 13.54
N GLN A 817 -6.67 3.15 14.20
CA GLN A 817 -6.44 1.71 14.12
C GLN A 817 -7.63 0.96 14.73
N SER A 818 -7.76 -0.31 14.35
CA SER A 818 -8.82 -1.19 14.86
C SER A 818 -8.88 -1.19 16.38
N PRO A 819 -10.09 -1.14 16.98
CA PRO A 819 -10.28 -1.31 18.42
C PRO A 819 -9.88 -2.72 18.86
N ARG A 820 -10.14 -3.07 20.12
CA ARG A 820 -9.97 -4.45 20.57
C ARG A 820 -10.83 -5.40 19.75
N THR A 821 -10.18 -6.30 19.03
CA THR A 821 -10.82 -7.40 18.31
C THR A 821 -10.49 -8.73 19.00
N PHE A 822 -11.47 -9.64 19.06
CA PHE A 822 -11.27 -10.98 19.59
C PHE A 822 -12.13 -11.98 18.82
N GLY A 823 -11.68 -13.22 18.84
CA GLY A 823 -12.38 -14.24 18.10
C GLY A 823 -11.84 -15.65 18.36
N VAL A 824 -12.41 -16.56 17.61
CA VAL A 824 -12.01 -17.96 17.56
C VAL A 824 -11.77 -18.36 16.12
N ARG A 825 -10.67 -19.10 15.91
CA ARG A 825 -10.25 -19.64 14.62
C ARG A 825 -10.18 -21.15 14.69
N VAL A 826 -10.69 -21.80 13.65
CA VAL A 826 -10.57 -23.25 13.43
C VAL A 826 -9.88 -23.45 12.09
N LYS A 827 -8.80 -24.21 12.08
CA LYS A 827 -8.10 -24.64 10.85
C LYS A 827 -8.19 -26.15 10.74
N VAL A 828 -8.48 -26.67 9.56
CA VAL A 828 -8.53 -28.09 9.24
C VAL A 828 -7.71 -28.35 8.00
N SER A 829 -6.84 -29.37 8.05
CA SER A 829 -5.96 -29.75 6.94
C SER A 829 -6.19 -31.22 6.59
N PHE A 830 -6.11 -31.52 5.29
CA PHE A 830 -6.22 -32.85 4.70
C PHE A 830 -5.04 -33.05 3.75
N GLU A 831 -4.31 -34.12 3.92
CA GLU A 831 -3.21 -34.56 3.07
C GLU A 831 -3.52 -35.90 2.43
#